data_196691581af4e6be3c6c29db3db1c09d
#
_entry.id   196691581af4e6be3c6c29db3db1c09d
#
_cell.length_a   1.000
_cell.length_b   1.000
_cell.length_c   1.000
_cell.angle_alpha   90.00
_cell.angle_beta   90.00
_cell.angle_gamma   90.00
#
_symmetry.space_group_name_H-M   'P 1'
#
loop_
_entity.id
_entity.type
_entity.pdbx_description
1 polymer ?
#
loop_
_entity_poly.entity_id
_entity_poly.type
_entity_poly.pdbx_seq_one_letter_code
_entity_poly.pdbx_strand_id
1 'polypeptide(L)'
;MVRKHCILMTLIVLCLFCGSVWAQNAAVYNPQTTVFVEVESFAEKGGWVVDQQFIDIMGSSILLAHGMGEPVADAKTDIKFPKAGTYRVFVRTRNWIATWSPEHAPGQFQLVINGKTNPTVFGTESEPWFWQRGEDITVNADQLDSTLELRDLTGFNGRVDAICLTNDPNFVPPNDLDALNAYRRKAINLPNEIPNAEGGPFDLVVVGGGIAGACAAISAARLGLNVALVQDRPLVGGNNSSEVRVHLQGRINLPPYPNLGNLVAQMNHRRDGNAMPADYYEDERKMNLLAAESGVKAFFCTRAIGVEMNGNKIASVIGKHTETGAEHRFVAPLFADCTGDGNVGFYAGADWRMGRESKAETNESLAPEVADKMTMGASVQWYSVDTDQATEFPELPWAIQFNHQTAKPMVKGDWDWETGLNLDQIWDFERIRDHGLRAAYGHWAYMKNQAEGDWPERVRNRQLGWVAFIAGKRESRRLLGDVILQEQDIVGNRDWPDACVTTTWTIDLHYPTEKNSKDFPGEEFMTVAHHKRIEPYAIPYRCLYSRNIDNLFMAGRDISVTHVALGTIRVQRTGGMMGEVVGMAASLCKKHDTLPRGVYQNHLAELKTLMEEGVAPPPVPKSTVAASKPTWLRNAGDNLAKDAKVTVSSLYQKANYPASNINDGRYDLSDNAGRWVSDESDTQHWVTFEWEKPVKINAVRILSGQAGGGSPTTPIADFSLQQIMPSKWVNIPGAEVTENDQADFGCKFPEVEVKQIRLLINNTPGNLARLWEVEFYKLP
;
A
#
# COMPACT_ATOMS: atom_id res chain seq x y z
N MET A 1 26.11 13.80 -69.06
CA MET A 1 25.40 14.41 -70.21
C MET A 1 23.98 14.69 -69.82
N VAL A 2 23.65 15.97 -69.93
CA VAL A 2 22.32 16.59 -70.14
C VAL A 2 21.24 16.47 -69.08
N ARG A 3 21.10 17.54 -68.36
CA ARG A 3 19.93 18.27 -67.85
C ARG A 3 18.58 17.96 -68.56
N LYS A 4 17.51 17.90 -67.78
CA LYS A 4 16.31 18.71 -68.06
C LYS A 4 15.46 18.91 -66.79
N HIS A 5 15.22 20.19 -66.50
CA HIS A 5 14.24 20.71 -65.54
C HIS A 5 12.82 20.48 -66.05
N CYS A 6 11.91 20.14 -65.13
CA CYS A 6 10.48 20.40 -65.33
C CYS A 6 9.92 21.08 -64.12
N ILE A 7 9.50 22.31 -64.31
CA ILE A 7 8.74 23.16 -63.38
C ILE A 7 7.32 22.65 -63.37
N LEU A 8 6.80 22.30 -62.18
CA LEU A 8 5.39 21.99 -61.98
C LEU A 8 4.75 23.15 -61.19
N MET A 9 3.89 23.88 -61.90
CA MET A 9 3.01 24.89 -61.33
C MET A 9 2.02 24.23 -60.35
N THR A 10 2.03 24.68 -59.12
CA THR A 10 1.01 24.29 -58.13
C THR A 10 -0.16 25.25 -58.22
N LEU A 11 -1.29 24.76 -58.69
CA LEU A 11 -2.57 25.45 -58.58
C LEU A 11 -3.04 25.41 -57.13
N ILE A 12 -3.08 26.57 -56.49
CA ILE A 12 -3.76 26.76 -55.22
C ILE A 12 -5.24 26.92 -55.52
N VAL A 13 -6.03 25.86 -55.25
CA VAL A 13 -7.51 25.97 -55.18
C VAL A 13 -7.85 26.39 -53.76
N LEU A 14 -8.19 27.67 -53.60
CA LEU A 14 -8.74 28.22 -52.36
C LEU A 14 -10.19 27.71 -52.22
N CYS A 15 -10.43 26.58 -51.58
CA CYS A 15 -11.76 26.24 -51.08
C CYS A 15 -12.02 27.01 -49.79
N LEU A 16 -12.72 28.13 -49.93
CA LEU A 16 -13.37 28.80 -48.81
C LEU A 16 -14.49 27.91 -48.27
N PHE A 17 -14.16 26.97 -47.42
CA PHE A 17 -15.14 26.43 -46.48
C PHE A 17 -15.24 27.39 -45.32
N CYS A 18 -16.28 28.23 -45.33
CA CYS A 18 -16.78 28.94 -44.18
C CYS A 18 -17.34 27.88 -43.19
N GLY A 19 -16.46 27.13 -42.53
CA GLY A 19 -16.78 26.43 -41.31
C GLY A 19 -16.81 27.49 -40.22
N SER A 20 -18.01 27.89 -39.80
CA SER A 20 -18.21 28.59 -38.55
C SER A 20 -17.64 27.68 -37.43
N VAL A 21 -16.37 27.90 -37.08
CA VAL A 21 -15.82 27.49 -35.82
C VAL A 21 -16.63 28.27 -34.79
N TRP A 22 -17.66 27.61 -34.25
CA TRP A 22 -18.21 28.04 -33.00
C TRP A 22 -17.07 27.91 -31.99
N ALA A 23 -16.38 29.04 -31.73
CA ALA A 23 -15.65 29.17 -30.49
C ALA A 23 -16.68 28.91 -29.39
N GLN A 24 -16.71 27.69 -28.88
CA GLN A 24 -17.40 27.43 -27.60
C GLN A 24 -16.75 28.42 -26.63
N ASN A 25 -17.47 29.50 -26.31
CA ASN A 25 -17.10 30.37 -25.23
C ASN A 25 -16.82 29.48 -24.05
N ALA A 26 -15.58 29.41 -23.58
CA ALA A 26 -15.22 28.61 -22.42
C ALA A 26 -16.25 28.92 -21.33
N ALA A 27 -16.98 27.92 -20.86
CA ALA A 27 -18.04 28.12 -19.88
C ALA A 27 -17.43 28.78 -18.64
N VAL A 28 -17.85 30.01 -18.36
CA VAL A 28 -17.33 30.78 -17.23
C VAL A 28 -18.23 30.53 -16.04
N TYR A 29 -17.65 30.13 -14.90
CA TYR A 29 -18.39 29.97 -13.66
C TYR A 29 -19.08 31.29 -13.25
N ASN A 30 -20.38 31.21 -12.98
CA ASN A 30 -21.17 32.34 -12.52
C ASN A 30 -21.84 32.00 -11.17
N PRO A 31 -21.32 32.51 -10.04
CA PRO A 31 -21.87 32.22 -8.72
C PRO A 31 -23.27 32.77 -8.48
N GLN A 32 -23.81 33.65 -9.36
CA GLN A 32 -25.17 34.17 -9.25
C GLN A 32 -26.22 33.26 -9.87
N THR A 33 -25.77 32.22 -10.60
CA THR A 33 -26.68 31.30 -11.29
C THR A 33 -26.36 29.83 -11.03
N THR A 34 -25.18 29.53 -10.49
CA THR A 34 -24.68 28.14 -10.44
C THR A 34 -24.07 27.82 -9.09
N VAL A 35 -24.46 26.66 -8.54
CA VAL A 35 -23.81 25.97 -7.43
C VAL A 35 -22.98 24.83 -8.05
N PHE A 36 -21.68 24.83 -7.79
CA PHE A 36 -20.77 23.77 -8.22
C PHE A 36 -20.12 23.14 -6.99
N VAL A 37 -20.11 21.82 -6.91
CA VAL A 37 -19.60 21.07 -5.78
C VAL A 37 -18.67 19.96 -6.27
N GLU A 38 -17.43 19.99 -5.86
CA GLU A 38 -16.51 18.85 -5.93
C GLU A 38 -16.89 17.88 -4.82
N VAL A 39 -17.24 16.64 -5.16
CA VAL A 39 -17.84 15.73 -4.17
C VAL A 39 -16.85 15.22 -3.13
N GLU A 40 -15.57 15.16 -3.44
CA GLU A 40 -14.52 14.80 -2.49
C GLU A 40 -14.40 15.82 -1.33
N SER A 41 -14.95 17.04 -1.52
CA SER A 41 -15.00 18.07 -0.48
C SER A 41 -16.17 17.95 0.48
N PHE A 42 -17.06 16.97 0.32
CA PHE A 42 -18.19 16.77 1.21
C PHE A 42 -17.76 16.70 2.68
N ALA A 43 -18.48 17.38 3.55
CA ALA A 43 -18.16 17.45 4.98
C ALA A 43 -18.26 16.09 5.67
N GLU A 44 -19.29 15.33 5.32
CA GLU A 44 -19.52 13.96 5.79
C GLU A 44 -19.53 13.02 4.59
N LYS A 45 -18.57 12.10 4.53
CA LYS A 45 -18.47 11.16 3.40
C LYS A 45 -19.32 9.89 3.59
N GLY A 46 -19.92 9.69 4.77
CA GLY A 46 -20.71 8.50 5.08
C GLY A 46 -19.89 7.23 4.89
N GLY A 47 -20.36 6.35 4.02
CA GLY A 47 -19.64 5.14 3.61
C GLY A 47 -18.92 5.26 2.27
N TRP A 48 -18.91 6.45 1.64
CA TRP A 48 -18.19 6.71 0.40
C TRP A 48 -16.70 6.93 0.69
N VAL A 49 -15.83 6.43 -0.18
CA VAL A 49 -14.38 6.61 -0.08
C VAL A 49 -13.89 7.61 -1.12
N VAL A 50 -12.85 8.38 -0.76
CA VAL A 50 -12.15 9.26 -1.71
C VAL A 50 -11.20 8.43 -2.55
N ASP A 51 -11.39 8.44 -3.86
CA ASP A 51 -10.51 7.78 -4.82
C ASP A 51 -9.71 8.81 -5.61
N GLN A 52 -8.44 8.93 -5.28
CA GLN A 52 -7.51 9.91 -5.87
C GLN A 52 -6.59 9.29 -6.94
N GLN A 53 -6.76 8.01 -7.26
CA GLN A 53 -5.84 7.30 -8.15
C GLN A 53 -5.79 7.85 -9.57
N PHE A 54 -6.83 8.57 -10.00
CA PHE A 54 -7.06 8.99 -11.38
C PHE A 54 -7.01 10.51 -11.58
N ILE A 55 -6.45 11.27 -10.65
CA ILE A 55 -6.36 12.74 -10.73
C ILE A 55 -5.67 13.18 -12.04
N ASP A 56 -4.67 12.43 -12.52
CA ASP A 56 -3.95 12.75 -13.77
C ASP A 56 -4.87 12.76 -15.01
N ILE A 57 -5.96 11.99 -14.98
CA ILE A 57 -6.95 11.89 -16.06
C ILE A 57 -8.29 12.57 -15.74
N MET A 58 -8.56 12.83 -14.45
CA MET A 58 -9.81 13.41 -13.99
C MET A 58 -9.70 14.89 -13.61
N GLY A 59 -8.51 15.33 -13.21
CA GLY A 59 -8.24 16.67 -12.68
C GLY A 59 -8.62 16.85 -11.21
N SER A 60 -9.34 15.90 -10.60
CA SER A 60 -9.77 15.84 -9.20
C SER A 60 -9.86 14.40 -8.72
N SER A 61 -10.05 14.21 -7.42
CA SER A 61 -10.50 12.95 -6.86
C SER A 61 -11.99 12.72 -7.14
N ILE A 62 -12.48 11.54 -6.83
CA ILE A 62 -13.90 11.18 -6.92
C ILE A 62 -14.36 10.56 -5.59
N LEU A 63 -15.67 10.55 -5.33
CA LEU A 63 -16.27 9.68 -4.34
C LEU A 63 -16.72 8.37 -4.97
N LEU A 64 -16.42 7.27 -4.30
CA LEU A 64 -16.70 5.90 -4.72
C LEU A 64 -17.54 5.18 -3.63
N ALA A 65 -18.73 4.70 -4.00
CA ALA A 65 -19.58 3.88 -3.13
C ALA A 65 -19.08 2.42 -3.12
N HIS A 66 -18.12 2.12 -2.25
CA HIS A 66 -17.42 0.82 -2.21
C HIS A 66 -18.02 -0.10 -1.15
N GLY A 67 -19.28 -0.51 -1.32
CA GLY A 67 -20.05 -1.31 -0.36
C GLY A 67 -20.01 -2.82 -0.58
N MET A 68 -19.29 -3.30 -1.59
CA MET A 68 -19.15 -4.74 -1.88
C MET A 68 -20.50 -5.48 -2.08
N GLY A 69 -21.48 -4.77 -2.65
CA GLY A 69 -22.82 -5.28 -2.90
C GLY A 69 -23.88 -4.83 -1.89
N GLU A 70 -23.48 -4.11 -0.85
CA GLU A 70 -24.39 -3.51 0.13
C GLU A 70 -24.32 -1.98 0.01
N PRO A 71 -25.46 -1.26 -0.10
CA PRO A 71 -25.46 0.19 -0.14
C PRO A 71 -24.75 0.81 1.04
N VAL A 72 -23.87 1.78 0.77
CA VAL A 72 -23.12 2.49 1.81
C VAL A 72 -23.94 3.65 2.39
N ALA A 73 -23.56 4.14 3.57
CA ALA A 73 -24.20 5.29 4.20
C ALA A 73 -24.05 6.56 3.33
N ASP A 74 -25.10 7.40 3.32
CA ASP A 74 -25.17 8.62 2.51
C ASP A 74 -24.01 9.58 2.84
N ALA A 75 -23.41 10.15 1.81
CA ALA A 75 -22.47 11.27 1.97
C ALA A 75 -23.27 12.59 1.95
N LYS A 76 -22.85 13.59 2.75
CA LYS A 76 -23.58 14.83 2.97
C LYS A 76 -22.71 16.07 2.99
N THR A 77 -23.24 17.16 2.48
CA THR A 77 -22.63 18.50 2.61
C THR A 77 -23.71 19.58 2.59
N ASP A 78 -23.42 20.74 3.14
CA ASP A 78 -24.26 21.91 3.00
C ASP A 78 -23.92 22.68 1.74
N ILE A 79 -24.94 23.18 1.05
CA ILE A 79 -24.82 24.01 -0.14
C ILE A 79 -25.66 25.27 0.02
N LYS A 80 -25.27 26.33 -0.73
CA LYS A 80 -26.02 27.58 -0.76
C LYS A 80 -26.43 27.95 -2.16
N PHE A 81 -27.73 28.03 -2.40
CA PHE A 81 -28.27 28.54 -3.66
C PHE A 81 -28.25 30.09 -3.70
N PRO A 82 -27.83 30.70 -4.81
CA PRO A 82 -27.77 32.16 -4.90
C PRO A 82 -29.15 32.84 -4.90
N LYS A 83 -30.20 32.15 -5.35
CA LYS A 83 -31.58 32.65 -5.40
C LYS A 83 -32.58 31.53 -5.51
N ALA A 84 -33.86 31.81 -5.22
CA ALA A 84 -34.95 30.89 -5.50
C ALA A 84 -35.18 30.73 -7.01
N GLY A 85 -35.68 29.58 -7.42
CA GLY A 85 -35.95 29.26 -8.83
C GLY A 85 -35.82 27.77 -9.17
N THR A 86 -35.95 27.47 -10.45
CA THR A 86 -35.73 26.12 -10.96
C THR A 86 -34.24 25.97 -11.36
N TYR A 87 -33.64 24.89 -10.89
CA TYR A 87 -32.25 24.54 -11.17
C TYR A 87 -32.17 23.25 -11.98
N ARG A 88 -31.39 23.29 -13.03
CA ARG A 88 -31.00 22.11 -13.81
C ARG A 88 -29.92 21.36 -13.06
N VAL A 89 -30.04 20.04 -13.00
CA VAL A 89 -29.14 19.15 -12.28
C VAL A 89 -28.20 18.46 -13.26
N PHE A 90 -26.90 18.54 -13.03
CA PHE A 90 -25.86 17.80 -13.74
C PHE A 90 -24.96 17.10 -12.73
N VAL A 91 -24.71 15.81 -12.94
CA VAL A 91 -23.79 15.02 -12.14
C VAL A 91 -22.74 14.44 -13.05
N ARG A 92 -21.45 14.71 -12.75
CA ARG A 92 -20.37 14.12 -13.52
C ARG A 92 -20.08 12.72 -12.96
N THR A 93 -20.40 11.71 -13.76
CA THR A 93 -20.36 10.30 -13.41
C THR A 93 -20.10 9.44 -14.65
N ARG A 94 -20.04 8.13 -14.47
CA ARG A 94 -19.96 7.15 -15.57
C ARG A 94 -20.59 5.82 -15.15
N ASN A 95 -21.01 5.00 -16.12
CA ASN A 95 -21.23 3.58 -15.92
C ASN A 95 -19.89 2.86 -16.06
N TRP A 96 -19.29 2.45 -14.94
CA TRP A 96 -17.93 1.95 -14.89
C TRP A 96 -17.72 0.59 -15.57
N ILE A 97 -18.80 -0.16 -15.83
CA ILE A 97 -18.69 -1.45 -16.53
C ILE A 97 -19.14 -1.39 -17.99
N ALA A 98 -19.54 -0.23 -18.49
CA ALA A 98 -20.14 -0.11 -19.83
C ALA A 98 -19.20 -0.54 -20.97
N THR A 99 -17.87 -0.48 -20.78
CA THR A 99 -16.88 -1.05 -21.70
C THR A 99 -17.09 -2.55 -21.96
N TRP A 100 -17.56 -3.30 -20.96
CA TRP A 100 -17.70 -4.76 -21.02
C TRP A 100 -19.13 -5.23 -21.08
N SER A 101 -20.05 -4.50 -20.47
CA SER A 101 -21.46 -4.89 -20.34
C SER A 101 -22.35 -3.63 -20.31
N PRO A 102 -22.54 -2.95 -21.45
CA PRO A 102 -23.25 -1.67 -21.50
C PRO A 102 -24.74 -1.77 -21.12
N GLU A 103 -25.33 -2.97 -21.15
CA GLU A 103 -26.70 -3.25 -20.73
C GLU A 103 -26.88 -3.29 -19.21
N HIS A 104 -25.79 -3.32 -18.44
CA HIS A 104 -25.83 -3.31 -16.99
C HIS A 104 -25.21 -2.02 -16.43
N ALA A 105 -25.67 -1.62 -15.25
CA ALA A 105 -25.15 -0.46 -14.54
C ALA A 105 -25.16 -0.75 -13.02
N PRO A 106 -24.13 -1.40 -12.47
CA PRO A 106 -24.12 -1.78 -11.07
C PRO A 106 -23.90 -0.61 -10.11
N GLY A 107 -23.25 0.48 -10.54
CA GLY A 107 -22.87 1.61 -9.69
C GLY A 107 -23.95 2.71 -9.63
N GLN A 108 -25.15 2.36 -9.18
CA GLN A 108 -26.31 3.27 -9.18
C GLN A 108 -26.40 4.09 -7.88
N PHE A 109 -26.76 5.36 -8.03
CA PHE A 109 -26.96 6.26 -6.90
C PHE A 109 -27.96 7.38 -7.24
N GLN A 110 -28.43 8.11 -6.22
CA GLN A 110 -29.33 9.24 -6.35
C GLN A 110 -28.82 10.46 -5.57
N LEU A 111 -29.27 11.65 -5.96
CA LEU A 111 -29.12 12.86 -5.18
C LEU A 111 -30.32 13.03 -4.23
N VAL A 112 -30.04 13.52 -3.04
CA VAL A 112 -31.07 13.95 -2.08
C VAL A 112 -30.78 15.40 -1.70
N ILE A 113 -31.79 16.28 -1.81
CA ILE A 113 -31.67 17.69 -1.48
C ILE A 113 -32.74 18.04 -0.47
N ASN A 114 -32.35 18.49 0.72
CA ASN A 114 -33.26 18.74 1.85
C ASN A 114 -34.20 17.55 2.15
N GLY A 115 -33.64 16.33 2.15
CA GLY A 115 -34.41 15.10 2.38
C GLY A 115 -35.31 14.67 1.22
N LYS A 116 -35.36 15.43 0.12
CA LYS A 116 -36.13 15.08 -1.08
C LYS A 116 -35.21 14.41 -2.11
N THR A 117 -35.51 13.17 -2.44
CA THR A 117 -34.78 12.41 -3.45
C THR A 117 -35.09 12.91 -4.87
N ASN A 118 -34.04 13.21 -5.66
CA ASN A 118 -34.19 13.41 -7.09
C ASN A 118 -34.51 12.05 -7.74
N PRO A 119 -35.53 11.94 -8.58
CA PRO A 119 -35.96 10.64 -9.13
C PRO A 119 -34.97 10.04 -10.12
N THR A 120 -34.02 10.84 -10.65
CA THR A 120 -33.03 10.34 -11.58
C THR A 120 -32.04 9.40 -10.88
N VAL A 121 -31.85 8.22 -11.46
CA VAL A 121 -30.78 7.30 -11.09
C VAL A 121 -29.54 7.63 -11.92
N PHE A 122 -28.46 7.95 -11.24
CA PHE A 122 -27.18 8.29 -11.85
C PHE A 122 -26.24 7.10 -11.91
N GLY A 123 -25.15 7.20 -12.71
CA GLY A 123 -24.16 6.12 -12.90
C GLY A 123 -24.64 5.02 -13.85
N THR A 124 -25.69 5.30 -14.64
CA THR A 124 -26.38 4.32 -15.50
C THR A 124 -26.06 4.43 -16.99
N GLU A 125 -25.43 5.55 -17.39
CA GLU A 125 -25.19 5.84 -18.80
C GLU A 125 -23.69 5.81 -19.10
N SER A 126 -23.30 5.81 -20.32
CA SER A 126 -21.99 6.02 -20.93
C SER A 126 -20.74 5.50 -20.20
N GLU A 127 -19.81 4.99 -20.94
CA GLU A 127 -18.49 4.56 -20.46
C GLU A 127 -17.54 5.72 -20.09
N PRO A 128 -17.35 6.75 -20.94
CA PRO A 128 -16.50 7.88 -20.55
C PRO A 128 -17.16 8.74 -19.49
N TRP A 129 -16.34 9.43 -18.70
CA TRP A 129 -16.82 10.44 -17.76
C TRP A 129 -17.54 11.58 -18.47
N PHE A 130 -18.78 11.89 -18.02
CA PHE A 130 -19.61 12.92 -18.62
C PHE A 130 -20.62 13.48 -17.60
N TRP A 131 -21.31 14.56 -17.99
CA TRP A 131 -22.35 15.19 -17.20
C TRP A 131 -23.70 14.53 -17.48
N GLN A 132 -24.11 13.56 -16.66
CA GLN A 132 -25.45 12.98 -16.72
C GLN A 132 -26.47 14.00 -16.24
N ARG A 133 -27.52 14.22 -17.03
CA ARG A 133 -28.58 15.16 -16.74
C ARG A 133 -29.62 14.52 -15.81
N GLY A 134 -29.89 15.19 -14.64
CA GLY A 134 -30.98 14.82 -13.74
C GLY A 134 -32.24 15.64 -13.95
N GLU A 135 -33.34 15.24 -13.29
CA GLU A 135 -34.53 16.06 -13.23
C GLU A 135 -34.30 17.38 -12.53
N ASP A 136 -34.98 18.44 -13.03
CA ASP A 136 -34.88 19.78 -12.46
C ASP A 136 -35.42 19.84 -11.04
N ILE A 137 -34.82 20.65 -10.22
CA ILE A 137 -35.28 20.91 -8.85
C ILE A 137 -35.80 22.33 -8.71
N THR A 138 -36.80 22.51 -7.86
CA THR A 138 -37.29 23.84 -7.50
C THR A 138 -36.82 24.18 -6.09
N VAL A 139 -36.17 25.32 -5.97
CA VAL A 139 -35.61 25.86 -4.70
C VAL A 139 -36.46 27.09 -4.33
N ASN A 140 -37.10 27.05 -3.16
CA ASN A 140 -37.90 28.16 -2.63
C ASN A 140 -36.98 29.15 -1.86
N ALA A 141 -37.51 30.34 -1.56
CA ALA A 141 -36.72 31.38 -0.88
C ALA A 141 -36.31 31.03 0.55
N ASP A 142 -37.01 30.10 1.21
CA ASP A 142 -36.68 29.52 2.52
C ASP A 142 -35.72 28.33 2.47
N GLN A 143 -35.33 27.90 1.27
CA GLN A 143 -34.46 26.75 1.00
C GLN A 143 -33.10 27.14 0.37
N LEU A 144 -32.69 28.38 0.49
CA LEU A 144 -31.42 28.83 -0.10
C LEU A 144 -30.22 28.16 0.58
N ASP A 145 -30.26 27.97 1.89
CA ASP A 145 -29.34 27.12 2.61
C ASP A 145 -29.93 25.70 2.64
N SER A 146 -29.23 24.75 2.04
CA SER A 146 -29.75 23.41 1.75
C SER A 146 -28.71 22.34 2.06
N THR A 147 -29.16 21.12 2.35
CA THR A 147 -28.31 19.94 2.38
C THR A 147 -28.32 19.24 1.03
N LEU A 148 -27.18 18.74 0.63
CA LEU A 148 -26.99 17.88 -0.54
C LEU A 148 -26.42 16.54 -0.10
N GLU A 149 -27.05 15.44 -0.51
CA GLU A 149 -26.64 14.09 -0.13
C GLU A 149 -26.47 13.21 -1.38
N LEU A 150 -25.51 12.28 -1.31
CA LEU A 150 -25.33 11.18 -2.25
C LEU A 150 -25.83 9.90 -1.61
N ARG A 151 -26.85 9.28 -2.20
CA ARG A 151 -27.42 8.01 -1.75
C ARG A 151 -27.03 6.89 -2.68
N ASP A 152 -26.24 5.96 -2.18
CA ASP A 152 -25.91 4.73 -2.89
C ASP A 152 -27.10 3.77 -2.91
N LEU A 153 -27.29 3.07 -4.03
CA LEU A 153 -28.40 2.12 -4.21
C LEU A 153 -27.93 0.66 -4.26
N THR A 154 -26.65 0.40 -4.46
CA THR A 154 -26.19 -0.94 -4.85
C THR A 154 -24.94 -1.44 -4.12
N GLY A 155 -24.10 -0.55 -3.62
CA GLY A 155 -22.78 -0.91 -3.06
C GLY A 155 -21.74 -1.38 -4.09
N PHE A 156 -22.06 -1.30 -5.39
CA PHE A 156 -21.16 -1.73 -6.47
C PHE A 156 -20.50 -0.56 -7.19
N ASN A 157 -19.73 0.24 -6.44
CA ASN A 157 -18.80 1.24 -6.96
C ASN A 157 -19.47 2.35 -7.78
N GLY A 158 -20.64 2.83 -7.37
CA GLY A 158 -21.20 4.10 -7.83
C GLY A 158 -20.14 5.20 -7.63
N ARG A 159 -19.90 6.05 -8.66
CA ARG A 159 -18.83 7.04 -8.62
C ARG A 159 -19.27 8.39 -9.12
N VAL A 160 -18.84 9.40 -8.40
CA VAL A 160 -19.18 10.79 -8.66
C VAL A 160 -17.92 11.63 -8.62
N ASP A 161 -17.79 12.55 -9.58
CA ASP A 161 -16.71 13.52 -9.64
C ASP A 161 -17.16 14.91 -9.15
N ALA A 162 -18.21 15.44 -9.77
CA ALA A 162 -18.72 16.76 -9.41
C ALA A 162 -20.23 16.89 -9.64
N ILE A 163 -20.86 17.84 -8.96
CA ILE A 163 -22.27 18.18 -9.11
C ILE A 163 -22.37 19.66 -9.51
N CYS A 164 -23.17 19.94 -10.54
CA CYS A 164 -23.46 21.29 -11.01
C CYS A 164 -24.96 21.54 -11.04
N LEU A 165 -25.43 22.50 -10.25
CA LEU A 165 -26.81 22.92 -10.16
C LEU A 165 -26.92 24.35 -10.69
N THR A 166 -27.65 24.57 -11.80
CA THR A 166 -27.69 25.90 -12.44
C THR A 166 -29.10 26.32 -12.81
N ASN A 167 -29.44 27.59 -12.58
CA ASN A 167 -30.67 28.18 -13.03
C ASN A 167 -30.53 28.94 -14.38
N ASP A 168 -29.37 28.87 -15.02
CA ASP A 168 -29.17 29.34 -16.38
C ASP A 168 -29.65 28.26 -17.36
N PRO A 169 -30.72 28.50 -18.15
CA PRO A 169 -31.28 27.49 -19.04
C PRO A 169 -30.35 27.13 -20.23
N ASN A 170 -29.38 27.96 -20.53
CA ASN A 170 -28.46 27.78 -21.67
C ASN A 170 -27.10 27.20 -21.23
N PHE A 171 -26.81 27.17 -19.96
CA PHE A 171 -25.51 26.70 -19.46
C PHE A 171 -25.42 25.17 -19.47
N VAL A 172 -24.30 24.65 -19.96
CA VAL A 172 -23.87 23.25 -19.84
C VAL A 172 -22.45 23.26 -19.27
N PRO A 173 -22.17 22.50 -18.21
CA PRO A 173 -20.83 22.47 -17.62
C PRO A 173 -19.83 21.87 -18.62
N PRO A 174 -18.57 22.36 -18.65
CA PRO A 174 -17.54 21.85 -19.55
C PRO A 174 -17.14 20.41 -19.18
N ASN A 175 -16.87 19.56 -20.18
CA ASN A 175 -16.40 18.18 -19.97
C ASN A 175 -14.98 17.93 -20.50
N ASP A 176 -14.46 18.83 -21.36
CA ASP A 176 -13.05 18.84 -21.74
C ASP A 176 -12.19 19.10 -20.48
N LEU A 177 -11.10 18.36 -20.29
CA LEU A 177 -10.33 18.37 -19.05
C LEU A 177 -9.74 19.75 -18.74
N ASP A 178 -9.17 20.42 -19.73
CA ASP A 178 -8.54 21.74 -19.52
C ASP A 178 -9.60 22.80 -19.21
N ALA A 179 -10.72 22.79 -19.95
CA ALA A 179 -11.83 23.69 -19.72
C ALA A 179 -12.49 23.43 -18.35
N LEU A 180 -12.63 22.15 -17.97
CA LEU A 180 -13.19 21.75 -16.67
C LEU A 180 -12.28 22.16 -15.52
N ASN A 181 -10.97 21.95 -15.63
CA ASN A 181 -9.99 22.38 -14.62
C ASN A 181 -9.99 23.90 -14.45
N ALA A 182 -10.05 24.66 -15.55
CA ALA A 182 -10.16 26.12 -15.49
C ALA A 182 -11.48 26.56 -14.82
N TYR A 183 -12.57 25.85 -15.08
CA TYR A 183 -13.88 26.08 -14.46
C TYR A 183 -13.85 25.79 -12.95
N ARG A 184 -13.33 24.62 -12.55
CA ARG A 184 -13.16 24.19 -11.16
C ARG A 184 -12.39 25.21 -10.33
N ARG A 185 -11.22 25.64 -10.82
CA ARG A 185 -10.38 26.64 -10.11
C ARG A 185 -11.16 27.89 -9.74
N LYS A 186 -12.06 28.36 -10.64
CA LYS A 186 -12.94 29.51 -10.37
C LYS A 186 -14.07 29.16 -9.40
N ALA A 187 -14.68 27.99 -9.58
CA ALA A 187 -15.83 27.57 -8.79
C ALA A 187 -15.50 27.37 -7.31
N ILE A 188 -14.33 26.79 -7.01
CA ILE A 188 -13.82 26.63 -5.64
C ILE A 188 -12.96 27.81 -5.17
N ASN A 189 -12.92 28.89 -5.93
CA ASN A 189 -12.24 30.14 -5.61
C ASN A 189 -10.74 29.97 -5.31
N LEU A 190 -10.03 29.17 -6.10
CA LEU A 190 -8.59 29.03 -5.97
C LEU A 190 -7.88 30.35 -6.34
N PRO A 191 -6.76 30.69 -5.66
CA PRO A 191 -5.97 31.87 -6.00
C PRO A 191 -5.39 31.74 -7.41
N ASN A 192 -5.24 32.89 -8.09
CA ASN A 192 -4.63 32.94 -9.44
C ASN A 192 -3.17 32.49 -9.40
N GLU A 193 -2.45 32.86 -8.33
CA GLU A 193 -1.07 32.43 -8.08
C GLU A 193 -1.07 31.29 -7.07
N ILE A 194 -0.38 30.20 -7.39
CA ILE A 194 -0.25 29.06 -6.47
C ILE A 194 0.68 29.46 -5.33
N PRO A 195 0.21 29.44 -4.07
CA PRO A 195 1.04 29.81 -2.92
C PRO A 195 2.14 28.77 -2.66
N ASN A 196 3.24 29.23 -2.08
CA ASN A 196 4.26 28.31 -1.58
C ASN A 196 3.72 27.50 -0.39
N ALA A 197 4.13 26.24 -0.32
CA ALA A 197 3.80 25.38 0.80
C ALA A 197 4.40 25.93 2.11
N GLU A 198 3.62 25.84 3.18
CA GLU A 198 4.03 26.29 4.51
C GLU A 198 5.22 25.47 5.03
N GLY A 199 6.20 26.14 5.65
CA GLY A 199 7.43 25.53 6.20
C GLY A 199 8.59 25.48 5.22
N GLY A 200 8.37 25.90 3.96
CA GLY A 200 9.45 26.04 2.98
C GLY A 200 10.20 27.40 3.10
N PRO A 201 11.26 27.60 2.30
CA PRO A 201 11.76 26.62 1.35
C PRO A 201 12.37 25.38 2.03
N PHE A 202 12.25 24.23 1.36
CA PHE A 202 12.80 22.97 1.82
C PHE A 202 14.20 22.73 1.25
N ASP A 203 14.97 21.82 1.87
CA ASP A 203 16.23 21.34 1.30
C ASP A 203 15.99 20.20 0.30
N LEU A 204 14.97 19.38 0.58
CA LEU A 204 14.55 18.26 -0.26
C LEU A 204 13.02 18.16 -0.26
N VAL A 205 12.44 17.96 -1.44
CA VAL A 205 11.03 17.57 -1.61
C VAL A 205 10.98 16.12 -2.05
N VAL A 206 10.40 15.27 -1.22
CA VAL A 206 10.14 13.86 -1.51
C VAL A 206 8.68 13.70 -1.91
N VAL A 207 8.42 13.16 -3.09
CA VAL A 207 7.07 12.91 -3.60
C VAL A 207 6.78 11.41 -3.60
N GLY A 208 5.72 11.02 -2.88
CA GLY A 208 5.33 9.63 -2.65
C GLY A 208 5.76 9.13 -1.27
N GLY A 209 4.79 8.87 -0.40
CA GLY A 209 4.99 8.38 0.98
C GLY A 209 4.95 6.85 1.10
N GLY A 210 5.31 6.10 0.05
CA GLY A 210 5.58 4.67 0.15
C GLY A 210 6.79 4.40 1.06
N ILE A 211 7.14 3.13 1.30
CA ILE A 211 8.29 2.78 2.14
C ILE A 211 9.58 3.48 1.66
N ALA A 212 9.79 3.57 0.34
CA ALA A 212 10.96 4.26 -0.24
C ALA A 212 10.99 5.75 0.15
N GLY A 213 9.89 6.49 -0.09
CA GLY A 213 9.86 7.92 0.19
C GLY A 213 9.83 8.25 1.67
N ALA A 214 9.15 7.46 2.49
CA ALA A 214 9.19 7.62 3.94
C ALA A 214 10.62 7.43 4.48
N CYS A 215 11.35 6.41 4.00
CA CYS A 215 12.76 6.22 4.35
C CYS A 215 13.66 7.36 3.84
N ALA A 216 13.40 7.88 2.63
CA ALA A 216 14.17 9.02 2.08
C ALA A 216 13.97 10.28 2.93
N ALA A 217 12.72 10.59 3.28
CA ALA A 217 12.40 11.76 4.08
C ALA A 217 13.02 11.68 5.50
N ILE A 218 12.84 10.55 6.18
CA ILE A 218 13.39 10.33 7.53
C ILE A 218 14.93 10.33 7.51
N SER A 219 15.55 9.64 6.54
CA SER A 219 17.00 9.60 6.39
C SER A 219 17.58 11.00 6.21
N ALA A 220 17.01 11.79 5.30
CA ALA A 220 17.45 13.17 5.05
C ALA A 220 17.26 14.06 6.30
N ALA A 221 16.14 13.96 7.00
CA ALA A 221 15.86 14.74 8.19
C ALA A 221 16.83 14.43 9.35
N ARG A 222 17.12 13.14 9.58
CA ARG A 222 18.13 12.72 10.58
C ARG A 222 19.53 13.24 10.31
N LEU A 223 19.81 13.55 9.04
CA LEU A 223 21.07 14.18 8.60
C LEU A 223 20.97 15.72 8.49
N GLY A 224 19.92 16.33 9.07
CA GLY A 224 19.79 17.77 9.25
C GLY A 224 19.17 18.53 8.07
N LEU A 225 18.41 17.87 7.20
CA LEU A 225 17.68 18.55 6.14
C LEU A 225 16.27 18.94 6.62
N ASN A 226 15.76 20.06 6.06
CA ASN A 226 14.35 20.42 6.11
C ASN A 226 13.64 19.78 4.91
N VAL A 227 12.75 18.81 5.16
CA VAL A 227 12.16 17.95 4.14
C VAL A 227 10.65 18.14 4.04
N ALA A 228 10.14 18.34 2.82
CA ALA A 228 8.71 18.13 2.54
C ALA A 228 8.50 16.69 2.05
N LEU A 229 7.57 15.96 2.69
CA LEU A 229 7.04 14.71 2.17
C LEU A 229 5.64 14.95 1.62
N VAL A 230 5.48 14.83 0.29
CA VAL A 230 4.20 15.02 -0.41
C VAL A 230 3.60 13.65 -0.70
N GLN A 231 2.43 13.36 -0.11
CA GLN A 231 1.78 12.05 -0.19
C GLN A 231 0.30 12.20 -0.57
N ASP A 232 -0.13 11.53 -1.62
CA ASP A 232 -1.49 11.61 -2.17
C ASP A 232 -2.57 10.90 -1.34
N ARG A 233 -2.20 10.12 -0.34
CA ARG A 233 -3.08 9.38 0.57
C ARG A 233 -2.93 9.87 2.02
N PRO A 234 -3.88 9.51 2.92
CA PRO A 234 -3.85 9.98 4.30
C PRO A 234 -2.76 9.33 5.16
N LEU A 235 -2.05 8.31 4.66
CA LEU A 235 -1.04 7.56 5.42
C LEU A 235 0.16 7.17 4.55
N VAL A 236 1.26 6.80 5.23
CA VAL A 236 2.47 6.30 4.60
C VAL A 236 2.48 4.77 4.48
N GLY A 237 3.40 4.24 3.66
CA GLY A 237 3.60 2.81 3.47
C GLY A 237 3.37 2.35 2.03
N GLY A 238 2.60 3.10 1.25
CA GLY A 238 2.32 2.73 -0.15
C GLY A 238 1.57 1.40 -0.25
N ASN A 239 2.12 0.44 -0.98
CA ASN A 239 1.52 -0.90 -1.04
C ASN A 239 1.54 -1.62 0.33
N ASN A 240 2.45 -1.26 1.24
CA ASN A 240 2.45 -1.73 2.62
C ASN A 240 1.64 -0.82 3.54
N SER A 241 0.37 -0.67 3.24
CA SER A 241 -0.60 0.05 4.07
C SER A 241 -1.89 -0.75 4.18
N SER A 242 -2.76 -0.37 5.10
CA SER A 242 -4.09 -0.96 5.24
C SER A 242 -4.99 -0.73 4.01
N GLU A 243 -4.62 0.18 3.11
CA GLU A 243 -5.37 0.47 1.89
C GLU A 243 -5.08 -0.52 0.75
N VAL A 244 -3.85 -1.08 0.68
CA VAL A 244 -3.42 -1.99 -0.42
C VAL A 244 -3.06 -3.39 0.08
N ARG A 245 -2.51 -3.48 1.30
CA ARG A 245 -2.33 -4.72 2.08
C ARG A 245 -1.34 -5.73 1.50
N VAL A 246 -0.16 -5.23 1.10
CA VAL A 246 0.99 -6.06 0.68
C VAL A 246 2.05 -6.06 1.78
N HIS A 247 2.47 -7.23 2.26
CA HIS A 247 3.52 -7.31 3.27
C HIS A 247 4.91 -6.94 2.71
N LEU A 248 5.83 -6.55 3.60
CA LEU A 248 7.17 -6.14 3.22
C LEU A 248 8.03 -7.35 2.86
N GLN A 249 8.69 -7.29 1.69
CA GLN A 249 9.60 -8.33 1.21
C GLN A 249 10.93 -7.74 0.73
N GLY A 250 11.93 -8.61 0.53
CA GLY A 250 13.32 -8.28 0.23
C GLY A 250 14.22 -8.43 1.45
N ARG A 251 15.51 -8.66 1.25
CA ARG A 251 16.51 -8.73 2.32
C ARG A 251 17.13 -7.37 2.56
N ILE A 252 17.35 -7.04 3.82
CA ILE A 252 18.01 -5.83 4.32
C ILE A 252 19.21 -6.20 5.16
N ASN A 253 20.02 -5.23 5.53
CA ASN A 253 21.16 -5.39 6.46
C ASN A 253 22.22 -6.37 5.95
N LEU A 254 22.44 -6.44 4.64
CA LEU A 254 23.44 -7.30 4.03
C LEU A 254 24.79 -6.58 3.92
N PRO A 255 25.92 -7.32 3.97
CA PRO A 255 27.24 -6.75 3.68
C PRO A 255 27.27 -6.09 2.27
N PRO A 256 28.08 -5.03 2.05
CA PRO A 256 29.03 -4.45 2.98
C PRO A 256 28.45 -3.44 3.98
N TYR A 257 27.14 -3.09 3.90
CA TYR A 257 26.50 -2.06 4.72
C TYR A 257 25.43 -2.65 5.65
N PRO A 258 25.80 -3.38 6.72
CA PRO A 258 24.85 -4.09 7.58
C PRO A 258 23.93 -3.15 8.38
N ASN A 259 24.22 -1.86 8.47
CA ASN A 259 23.37 -0.86 9.10
C ASN A 259 22.37 -0.23 8.13
N LEU A 260 22.56 -0.38 6.83
CA LEU A 260 21.58 0.03 5.83
C LEU A 260 20.39 -0.92 5.86
N GLY A 261 19.18 -0.38 6.01
CA GLY A 261 17.95 -1.13 6.23
C GLY A 261 17.46 -1.12 7.68
N ASN A 262 18.23 -0.58 8.65
CA ASN A 262 17.76 -0.42 10.02
C ASN A 262 16.54 0.49 10.11
N LEU A 263 16.44 1.52 9.28
CA LEU A 263 15.26 2.37 9.21
C LEU A 263 14.06 1.60 8.62
N VAL A 264 14.27 0.81 7.57
CA VAL A 264 13.25 -0.08 7.01
C VAL A 264 12.74 -1.06 8.08
N ALA A 265 13.65 -1.62 8.88
CA ALA A 265 13.29 -2.51 9.98
C ALA A 265 12.38 -1.85 11.03
N GLN A 266 12.53 -0.54 11.28
CA GLN A 266 11.64 0.22 12.16
C GLN A 266 10.21 0.34 11.60
N MET A 267 10.04 0.26 10.27
CA MET A 267 8.74 0.27 9.60
C MET A 267 8.11 -1.12 9.46
N ASN A 268 8.86 -2.19 9.74
CA ASN A 268 8.32 -3.55 9.64
C ASN A 268 7.12 -3.74 10.58
N HIS A 269 6.09 -4.36 10.06
CA HIS A 269 4.97 -4.87 10.86
C HIS A 269 5.32 -6.22 11.50
N ARG A 270 4.62 -6.57 12.58
CA ARG A 270 4.89 -7.77 13.38
C ARG A 270 4.35 -9.05 12.72
N ARG A 271 3.30 -8.94 11.93
CA ARG A 271 2.59 -10.05 11.29
C ARG A 271 2.70 -9.92 9.78
N ASP A 272 3.15 -10.97 9.10
CA ASP A 272 3.26 -10.99 7.65
C ASP A 272 1.99 -11.52 6.99
N GLY A 273 1.72 -11.09 5.77
CA GLY A 273 0.64 -11.58 4.93
C GLY A 273 0.08 -10.52 3.99
N ASN A 274 -0.35 -10.97 2.80
CA ASN A 274 -1.10 -10.16 1.86
C ASN A 274 -2.59 -10.32 2.08
N ALA A 275 -3.38 -9.30 1.73
CA ALA A 275 -4.83 -9.31 1.91
C ALA A 275 -5.26 -9.78 3.31
N MET A 276 -4.66 -9.20 4.34
CA MET A 276 -4.95 -9.47 5.75
C MET A 276 -5.76 -8.32 6.35
N PRO A 277 -6.38 -8.47 7.54
CA PRO A 277 -7.01 -7.36 8.25
C PRO A 277 -6.10 -6.14 8.38
N ALA A 278 -6.69 -4.95 8.42
CA ALA A 278 -5.96 -3.66 8.36
C ALA A 278 -4.88 -3.51 9.45
N ASP A 279 -5.14 -4.01 10.65
CA ASP A 279 -4.23 -3.97 11.81
C ASP A 279 -2.91 -4.74 11.60
N TYR A 280 -2.85 -5.68 10.63
CA TYR A 280 -1.60 -6.35 10.25
C TYR A 280 -0.54 -5.38 9.73
N TYR A 281 -0.94 -4.27 9.12
CA TYR A 281 -0.01 -3.35 8.45
C TYR A 281 0.51 -2.25 9.36
N GLU A 282 0.00 -2.14 10.60
CA GLU A 282 0.49 -1.23 11.65
C GLU A 282 0.75 0.20 11.12
N ASP A 283 -0.21 0.79 10.40
CA ASP A 283 -0.06 2.11 9.78
C ASP A 283 0.26 3.19 10.81
N GLU A 284 -0.39 3.15 11.99
CA GLU A 284 -0.12 4.07 13.08
C GLU A 284 1.36 4.06 13.50
N ARG A 285 2.01 2.90 13.52
CA ARG A 285 3.44 2.79 13.84
C ARG A 285 4.30 3.55 12.84
N LYS A 286 4.02 3.41 11.54
CA LYS A 286 4.74 4.11 10.47
C LYS A 286 4.49 5.62 10.54
N MET A 287 3.23 6.02 10.81
CA MET A 287 2.85 7.42 10.98
C MET A 287 3.55 8.04 12.19
N ASN A 288 3.60 7.34 13.32
CA ASN A 288 4.28 7.80 14.54
C ASN A 288 5.79 7.91 14.34
N LEU A 289 6.41 6.97 13.59
CA LEU A 289 7.82 7.05 13.25
C LEU A 289 8.12 8.31 12.43
N LEU A 290 7.31 8.60 11.43
CA LEU A 290 7.45 9.81 10.62
C LEU A 290 7.21 11.09 11.44
N ALA A 291 6.16 11.12 12.26
CA ALA A 291 5.79 12.28 13.08
C ALA A 291 6.84 12.62 14.16
N ALA A 292 7.66 11.64 14.55
CA ALA A 292 8.76 11.86 15.49
C ALA A 292 9.94 12.64 14.88
N GLU A 293 10.01 12.76 13.56
CA GLU A 293 11.09 13.44 12.85
C GLU A 293 10.79 14.93 12.64
N SER A 294 11.31 15.78 13.50
CA SER A 294 11.07 17.23 13.46
C SER A 294 11.54 17.92 12.17
N GLY A 295 12.46 17.29 11.42
CA GLY A 295 12.94 17.77 10.12
C GLY A 295 12.03 17.41 8.95
N VAL A 296 10.94 16.67 9.17
CA VAL A 296 9.99 16.30 8.10
C VAL A 296 8.67 17.04 8.31
N LYS A 297 8.24 17.78 7.29
CA LYS A 297 6.87 18.26 7.17
C LYS A 297 6.12 17.41 6.15
N ALA A 298 5.18 16.60 6.61
CA ALA A 298 4.37 15.74 5.74
C ALA A 298 3.09 16.48 5.28
N PHE A 299 2.81 16.38 3.98
CA PHE A 299 1.62 16.91 3.31
C PHE A 299 0.83 15.72 2.78
N PHE A 300 -0.05 15.19 3.61
CA PHE A 300 -0.95 14.10 3.26
C PHE A 300 -2.10 14.58 2.37
N CYS A 301 -2.77 13.64 1.73
CA CYS A 301 -3.84 13.92 0.78
C CYS A 301 -3.42 14.98 -0.24
N THR A 302 -2.15 14.97 -0.68
CA THR A 302 -1.59 15.94 -1.61
C THR A 302 -0.88 15.22 -2.75
N ARG A 303 -1.48 15.30 -3.96
CA ARG A 303 -0.91 14.70 -5.17
C ARG A 303 -0.08 15.70 -5.93
N ALA A 304 1.12 15.31 -6.35
CA ALA A 304 1.89 16.08 -7.32
C ALA A 304 1.20 16.02 -8.69
N ILE A 305 0.89 17.19 -9.25
CA ILE A 305 0.16 17.34 -10.52
C ILE A 305 0.98 18.04 -11.62
N GLY A 306 2.18 18.46 -11.29
CA GLY A 306 3.09 19.12 -12.24
C GLY A 306 4.36 19.63 -11.57
N VAL A 307 5.25 20.17 -12.37
CA VAL A 307 6.50 20.81 -11.94
C VAL A 307 6.73 22.12 -12.67
N GLU A 308 7.45 23.02 -12.04
CA GLU A 308 8.03 24.19 -12.69
C GLU A 308 9.52 23.95 -12.91
N MET A 309 10.01 24.24 -14.12
CA MET A 309 11.39 23.96 -14.51
C MET A 309 12.24 25.23 -14.62
N ASN A 310 13.52 25.10 -14.30
CA ASN A 310 14.55 26.09 -14.60
C ASN A 310 15.69 25.38 -15.35
N GLY A 311 15.63 25.41 -16.68
CA GLY A 311 16.50 24.60 -17.53
C GLY A 311 16.30 23.10 -17.25
N ASN A 312 17.37 22.39 -16.92
CA ASN A 312 17.36 20.96 -16.60
C ASN A 312 17.13 20.68 -15.09
N LYS A 313 16.70 21.68 -14.32
CA LYS A 313 16.43 21.54 -12.89
C LYS A 313 14.96 21.81 -12.61
N ILE A 314 14.40 21.02 -11.71
CA ILE A 314 13.09 21.31 -11.13
C ILE A 314 13.27 22.51 -10.19
N ALA A 315 12.43 23.53 -10.35
CA ALA A 315 12.36 24.69 -9.45
C ALA A 315 11.34 24.45 -8.34
N SER A 316 10.21 23.81 -8.67
CA SER A 316 9.17 23.47 -7.71
C SER A 316 8.33 22.28 -8.20
N VAL A 317 7.71 21.56 -7.26
CA VAL A 317 6.61 20.61 -7.52
C VAL A 317 5.29 21.30 -7.16
N ILE A 318 4.28 21.16 -8.02
CA ILE A 318 2.92 21.60 -7.73
C ILE A 318 2.13 20.43 -7.17
N GLY A 319 1.67 20.57 -5.93
CA GLY A 319 0.80 19.61 -5.27
C GLY A 319 -0.62 20.13 -5.15
N LYS A 320 -1.59 19.24 -5.34
CA LYS A 320 -3.03 19.49 -5.19
C LYS A 320 -3.58 18.62 -4.06
N HIS A 321 -4.26 19.26 -3.12
CA HIS A 321 -4.94 18.52 -2.04
C HIS A 321 -6.13 17.74 -2.60
N THR A 322 -6.16 16.44 -2.34
CA THR A 322 -7.08 15.48 -2.98
C THR A 322 -8.56 15.65 -2.58
N GLU A 323 -8.84 16.37 -1.50
CA GLU A 323 -10.21 16.59 -1.02
C GLU A 323 -10.68 18.04 -1.18
N THR A 324 -9.78 19.01 -1.08
CA THR A 324 -10.15 20.44 -1.14
C THR A 324 -9.82 21.08 -2.47
N GLY A 325 -9.03 20.41 -3.30
CA GLY A 325 -8.53 20.97 -4.56
C GLY A 325 -7.50 22.10 -4.37
N ALA A 326 -7.13 22.46 -3.14
CA ALA A 326 -6.13 23.50 -2.86
C ALA A 326 -4.76 23.12 -3.45
N GLU A 327 -4.11 24.09 -4.08
CA GLU A 327 -2.82 23.89 -4.73
C GLU A 327 -1.70 24.59 -3.98
N HIS A 328 -0.54 23.95 -3.90
CA HIS A 328 0.66 24.49 -3.26
C HIS A 328 1.90 24.22 -4.10
N ARG A 329 2.85 25.17 -4.04
CA ARG A 329 4.16 25.08 -4.66
C ARG A 329 5.19 24.63 -3.64
N PHE A 330 5.84 23.51 -3.87
CA PHE A 330 6.93 22.96 -3.04
C PHE A 330 8.27 23.32 -3.66
N VAL A 331 8.96 24.25 -3.04
CA VAL A 331 10.24 24.82 -3.55
C VAL A 331 11.41 24.18 -2.80
N ALA A 332 12.39 23.65 -3.53
CA ALA A 332 13.62 23.09 -3.00
C ALA A 332 14.74 23.10 -4.06
N PRO A 333 16.02 22.99 -3.66
CA PRO A 333 17.11 22.71 -4.57
C PRO A 333 17.15 21.25 -5.06
N LEU A 334 16.56 20.29 -4.30
CA LEU A 334 16.60 18.86 -4.56
C LEU A 334 15.20 18.25 -4.50
N PHE A 335 14.96 17.28 -5.36
CA PHE A 335 13.70 16.53 -5.44
C PHE A 335 13.97 15.04 -5.50
N ALA A 336 13.05 14.23 -4.94
CA ALA A 336 13.08 12.77 -5.03
C ALA A 336 11.72 12.26 -5.52
N ASP A 337 11.73 11.56 -6.64
CA ASP A 337 10.56 10.81 -7.13
C ASP A 337 10.53 9.45 -6.44
N CYS A 338 9.57 9.27 -5.55
CA CYS A 338 9.28 8.03 -4.83
C CYS A 338 7.83 7.60 -5.06
N THR A 339 7.21 8.10 -6.14
CA THR A 339 5.81 7.82 -6.48
C THR A 339 5.61 6.37 -6.90
N GLY A 340 6.69 5.70 -7.31
CA GLY A 340 6.68 4.37 -7.90
C GLY A 340 6.11 4.33 -9.32
N ASP A 341 5.59 5.46 -9.80
CA ASP A 341 5.07 5.66 -11.15
C ASP A 341 5.92 6.65 -11.97
N GLY A 342 6.97 7.23 -11.36
CA GLY A 342 7.86 8.19 -12.02
C GLY A 342 7.15 9.48 -12.42
N ASN A 343 6.19 9.95 -11.63
CA ASN A 343 5.34 11.09 -11.99
C ASN A 343 6.12 12.40 -12.03
N VAL A 344 6.97 12.66 -11.03
CA VAL A 344 7.78 13.89 -10.98
C VAL A 344 8.76 13.93 -12.14
N GLY A 345 9.43 12.80 -12.40
CA GLY A 345 10.32 12.67 -13.55
C GLY A 345 9.60 12.88 -14.88
N PHE A 346 8.41 12.29 -15.03
CA PHE A 346 7.59 12.48 -16.23
C PHE A 346 7.23 13.97 -16.45
N TYR A 347 6.74 14.66 -15.43
CA TYR A 347 6.40 16.08 -15.52
C TYR A 347 7.63 16.96 -15.79
N ALA A 348 8.81 16.56 -15.28
CA ALA A 348 10.06 17.27 -15.50
C ALA A 348 10.69 17.00 -16.88
N GLY A 349 10.17 16.06 -17.67
CA GLY A 349 10.77 15.63 -18.93
C GLY A 349 12.01 14.75 -18.75
N ALA A 350 12.08 14.02 -17.65
CA ALA A 350 13.10 12.98 -17.46
C ALA A 350 12.94 11.87 -18.49
N ASP A 351 14.04 11.27 -18.90
CA ASP A 351 14.02 10.09 -19.74
C ASP A 351 13.43 8.91 -18.97
N TRP A 352 12.53 8.15 -19.57
CA TRP A 352 11.86 7.01 -18.95
C TRP A 352 11.52 5.91 -19.95
N ARG A 353 11.19 4.72 -19.43
CA ARG A 353 10.69 3.56 -20.18
C ARG A 353 9.51 2.92 -19.46
N MET A 354 8.67 2.21 -20.22
CA MET A 354 7.60 1.34 -19.73
C MET A 354 7.40 0.20 -20.74
N GLY A 355 7.04 -0.99 -20.27
CA GLY A 355 6.99 -2.19 -21.11
C GLY A 355 8.32 -2.95 -21.10
N ARG A 356 8.43 -3.99 -21.95
CA ARG A 356 9.59 -4.89 -21.98
C ARG A 356 10.56 -4.48 -23.10
N GLU A 357 11.83 -4.38 -22.75
CA GLU A 357 12.93 -4.25 -23.71
C GLU A 357 13.11 -5.58 -24.47
N SER A 358 13.58 -5.50 -25.74
CA SER A 358 13.90 -6.69 -26.51
C SER A 358 15.24 -7.30 -26.08
N LYS A 359 15.38 -8.59 -26.34
CA LYS A 359 16.64 -9.30 -26.15
C LYS A 359 17.78 -8.73 -27.01
N ALA A 360 17.47 -8.24 -28.21
CA ALA A 360 18.45 -7.58 -29.08
C ALA A 360 18.96 -6.26 -28.48
N GLU A 361 18.16 -5.57 -27.67
CA GLU A 361 18.53 -4.30 -27.03
C GLU A 361 19.35 -4.51 -25.75
N THR A 362 18.97 -5.47 -24.89
CA THR A 362 19.54 -5.63 -23.55
C THR A 362 20.40 -6.88 -23.40
N ASN A 363 20.31 -7.84 -24.32
CA ASN A 363 20.93 -9.16 -24.22
C ASN A 363 20.53 -9.94 -22.94
N GLU A 364 19.38 -9.65 -22.35
CA GLU A 364 18.87 -10.34 -21.17
C GLU A 364 18.24 -11.69 -21.56
N SER A 365 18.49 -12.72 -20.75
CA SER A 365 18.01 -14.09 -21.06
C SER A 365 16.50 -14.22 -20.95
N LEU A 366 15.86 -13.40 -20.12
CA LEU A 366 14.43 -13.39 -19.86
C LEU A 366 13.67 -12.30 -20.65
N ALA A 367 14.36 -11.50 -21.45
CA ALA A 367 13.74 -10.51 -22.32
C ALA A 367 13.05 -11.17 -23.51
N PRO A 368 11.94 -10.62 -24.04
CA PRO A 368 11.28 -11.08 -25.24
C PRO A 368 12.16 -10.82 -26.48
N GLU A 369 11.91 -11.57 -27.55
CA GLU A 369 12.63 -11.34 -28.82
C GLU A 369 12.37 -9.98 -29.43
N VAL A 370 11.14 -9.44 -29.24
CA VAL A 370 10.72 -8.12 -29.70
C VAL A 370 10.19 -7.32 -28.52
N ALA A 371 10.63 -6.06 -28.41
CA ALA A 371 10.13 -5.16 -27.39
C ALA A 371 8.61 -4.95 -27.49
N ASP A 372 7.92 -4.88 -26.38
CA ASP A 372 6.48 -4.71 -26.33
C ASP A 372 6.05 -3.81 -25.13
N LYS A 373 4.74 -3.59 -25.01
CA LYS A 373 4.15 -2.74 -23.96
C LYS A 373 3.81 -3.52 -22.68
N MET A 374 4.07 -4.83 -22.64
CA MET A 374 3.70 -5.63 -21.47
C MET A 374 4.45 -5.17 -20.24
N THR A 375 3.72 -5.03 -19.15
CA THR A 375 4.21 -4.76 -17.80
C THR A 375 3.74 -5.88 -16.87
N MET A 376 4.32 -5.98 -15.69
CA MET A 376 3.65 -6.68 -14.60
C MET A 376 2.42 -5.88 -14.20
N GLY A 377 1.28 -6.54 -14.11
CA GLY A 377 -0.02 -5.89 -13.90
C GLY A 377 -0.26 -5.41 -12.46
N ALA A 378 -1.49 -5.03 -12.20
CA ALA A 378 -1.98 -4.64 -10.88
C ALA A 378 -2.96 -5.67 -10.34
N SER A 379 -3.02 -5.83 -9.00
CA SER A 379 -3.96 -6.73 -8.33
C SER A 379 -4.92 -5.98 -7.44
N VAL A 380 -6.20 -6.31 -7.54
CA VAL A 380 -7.24 -5.98 -6.58
C VAL A 380 -7.31 -7.10 -5.57
N GLN A 381 -6.76 -6.87 -4.38
CA GLN A 381 -6.76 -7.86 -3.31
C GLN A 381 -8.10 -7.88 -2.58
N TRP A 382 -8.45 -9.02 -1.98
CA TRP A 382 -9.70 -9.18 -1.25
C TRP A 382 -9.63 -10.35 -0.26
N TYR A 383 -10.53 -10.36 0.73
CA TYR A 383 -10.77 -11.51 1.59
C TYR A 383 -12.21 -11.55 2.07
N SER A 384 -12.64 -12.74 2.48
CA SER A 384 -13.92 -12.97 3.13
C SER A 384 -13.73 -13.22 4.63
N VAL A 385 -14.76 -12.91 5.40
CA VAL A 385 -14.81 -13.12 6.85
C VAL A 385 -15.94 -14.09 7.20
N ASP A 386 -15.77 -14.79 8.31
CA ASP A 386 -16.81 -15.65 8.88
C ASP A 386 -17.93 -14.79 9.48
N THR A 387 -19.15 -15.31 9.41
CA THR A 387 -20.37 -14.72 9.95
C THR A 387 -21.13 -15.75 10.81
N ASP A 388 -21.91 -15.28 11.77
CA ASP A 388 -22.71 -16.15 12.65
C ASP A 388 -23.86 -16.87 11.91
N GLN A 389 -24.25 -16.36 10.76
CA GLN A 389 -25.37 -16.88 9.96
C GLN A 389 -24.97 -17.03 8.50
N ALA A 390 -25.76 -17.84 7.76
CA ALA A 390 -25.60 -17.95 6.33
C ALA A 390 -25.82 -16.59 5.64
N THR A 391 -24.97 -16.27 4.68
CA THR A 391 -25.04 -15.04 3.88
C THR A 391 -25.26 -15.37 2.43
N GLU A 392 -25.93 -14.47 1.72
CA GLU A 392 -26.14 -14.53 0.28
C GLU A 392 -25.22 -13.54 -0.43
N PHE A 393 -24.98 -13.76 -1.71
CA PHE A 393 -24.36 -12.81 -2.61
C PHE A 393 -25.00 -12.93 -3.98
N PRO A 394 -25.33 -11.84 -4.67
CA PRO A 394 -26.07 -11.89 -5.91
C PRO A 394 -25.25 -12.51 -7.06
N GLU A 395 -25.93 -13.09 -8.04
CA GLU A 395 -25.31 -13.34 -9.34
C GLU A 395 -25.03 -12.02 -10.04
N LEU A 396 -23.84 -11.92 -10.66
CA LEU A 396 -23.34 -10.68 -11.25
C LEU A 396 -23.06 -10.89 -12.74
N PRO A 397 -24.06 -10.77 -13.63
CA PRO A 397 -23.87 -11.02 -15.05
C PRO A 397 -22.87 -10.06 -15.73
N TRP A 398 -22.62 -8.91 -15.14
CA TRP A 398 -21.67 -7.91 -15.61
C TRP A 398 -20.21 -8.18 -15.17
N ALA A 399 -19.99 -9.05 -14.19
CA ALA A 399 -18.67 -9.42 -13.71
C ALA A 399 -18.04 -10.51 -14.60
N ILE A 400 -16.78 -10.87 -14.34
CA ILE A 400 -16.18 -12.02 -15.03
C ILE A 400 -16.91 -13.29 -14.60
N GLN A 401 -17.37 -14.07 -15.58
CA GLN A 401 -18.09 -15.30 -15.35
C GLN A 401 -17.10 -16.46 -15.14
N PHE A 402 -17.08 -16.99 -13.92
CA PHE A 402 -16.26 -18.15 -13.57
C PHE A 402 -17.07 -19.45 -13.67
N ASN A 403 -16.37 -20.55 -13.84
CA ASN A 403 -16.91 -21.90 -13.77
C ASN A 403 -15.88 -22.84 -13.11
N HIS A 404 -16.21 -24.10 -12.88
CA HIS A 404 -15.32 -25.08 -12.23
C HIS A 404 -13.95 -25.28 -12.93
N GLN A 405 -13.82 -24.90 -14.20
CA GLN A 405 -12.54 -24.98 -14.95
C GLN A 405 -11.70 -23.72 -14.86
N THR A 406 -12.33 -22.57 -14.62
CA THR A 406 -11.67 -21.26 -14.61
C THR A 406 -11.51 -20.70 -13.20
N ALA A 407 -12.39 -21.10 -12.27
CA ALA A 407 -12.29 -20.67 -10.89
C ALA A 407 -11.23 -21.48 -10.13
N LYS A 408 -10.44 -20.78 -9.34
CA LYS A 408 -9.59 -21.36 -8.28
C LYS A 408 -10.34 -21.15 -6.97
N PRO A 409 -10.95 -22.19 -6.36
CA PRO A 409 -11.74 -22.03 -5.14
C PRO A 409 -10.88 -21.48 -3.99
N MET A 410 -11.27 -20.34 -3.43
CA MET A 410 -10.55 -19.63 -2.36
C MET A 410 -11.48 -18.69 -1.60
N VAL A 411 -11.07 -18.30 -0.39
CA VAL A 411 -11.77 -17.34 0.47
C VAL A 411 -11.03 -16.03 0.64
N LYS A 412 -9.86 -15.93 0.00
CA LYS A 412 -8.99 -14.76 -0.02
C LYS A 412 -8.19 -14.77 -1.32
N GLY A 413 -8.10 -13.62 -1.98
CA GLY A 413 -7.28 -13.43 -3.18
C GLY A 413 -6.24 -12.32 -2.96
N ASP A 414 -4.95 -12.66 -3.14
CA ASP A 414 -3.87 -11.70 -3.03
C ASP A 414 -3.18 -11.41 -4.39
N TRP A 415 -2.75 -12.43 -5.11
CA TRP A 415 -2.06 -12.30 -6.40
C TRP A 415 -2.80 -12.99 -7.55
N ASP A 416 -3.89 -13.67 -7.26
CA ASP A 416 -4.55 -14.60 -8.18
C ASP A 416 -5.20 -13.89 -9.38
N TRP A 417 -5.64 -12.65 -9.17
CA TRP A 417 -6.21 -11.82 -10.22
C TRP A 417 -5.31 -10.62 -10.49
N GLU A 418 -4.62 -10.62 -11.61
CA GLU A 418 -3.71 -9.57 -12.04
C GLU A 418 -4.12 -9.04 -13.41
N THR A 419 -4.39 -7.76 -13.49
CA THR A 419 -4.98 -7.11 -14.67
C THR A 419 -4.06 -6.06 -15.26
N GLY A 420 -4.28 -5.71 -16.53
CA GLY A 420 -3.61 -4.61 -17.21
C GLY A 420 -2.21 -4.90 -17.71
N LEU A 421 -1.85 -6.18 -17.92
CA LEU A 421 -0.51 -6.54 -18.38
C LEU A 421 -0.12 -5.86 -19.70
N ASN A 422 -1.07 -5.68 -20.64
CA ASN A 422 -0.86 -5.09 -21.94
C ASN A 422 -1.43 -3.66 -22.09
N LEU A 423 -1.83 -3.04 -20.96
CA LEU A 423 -2.40 -1.70 -20.89
C LEU A 423 -1.41 -0.70 -20.27
N ASP A 424 -1.63 0.58 -20.53
CA ASP A 424 -0.84 1.64 -19.90
C ASP A 424 -1.19 1.76 -18.42
N GLN A 425 -0.21 1.50 -17.54
CA GLN A 425 -0.39 1.48 -16.08
C GLN A 425 -0.69 2.87 -15.48
N ILE A 426 -0.72 3.92 -16.28
CA ILE A 426 -1.07 5.29 -15.86
C ILE A 426 -2.41 5.70 -16.50
N TRP A 427 -2.47 5.71 -17.84
CA TRP A 427 -3.62 6.26 -18.55
C TRP A 427 -4.82 5.30 -18.62
N ASP A 428 -4.58 3.98 -18.58
CA ASP A 428 -5.63 2.97 -18.56
C ASP A 428 -5.91 2.46 -17.13
N PHE A 429 -5.35 3.09 -16.06
CA PHE A 429 -5.33 2.48 -14.74
C PHE A 429 -6.72 2.36 -14.10
N GLU A 430 -7.67 3.25 -14.39
CA GLU A 430 -9.05 3.08 -13.95
C GLU A 430 -9.66 1.79 -14.53
N ARG A 431 -9.48 1.57 -15.84
CA ARG A 431 -9.93 0.34 -16.51
C ARG A 431 -9.24 -0.90 -15.96
N ILE A 432 -7.95 -0.83 -15.67
CA ILE A 432 -7.17 -1.93 -15.06
C ILE A 432 -7.74 -2.31 -13.70
N ARG A 433 -7.95 -1.31 -12.82
CA ARG A 433 -8.55 -1.51 -11.51
C ARG A 433 -9.97 -2.07 -11.60
N ASP A 434 -10.79 -1.53 -12.48
CA ASP A 434 -12.18 -1.95 -12.67
C ASP A 434 -12.26 -3.39 -13.17
N HIS A 435 -11.36 -3.79 -14.05
CA HIS A 435 -11.27 -5.20 -14.48
C HIS A 435 -10.89 -6.13 -13.32
N GLY A 436 -10.00 -5.70 -12.43
CA GLY A 436 -9.67 -6.41 -11.19
C GLY A 436 -10.87 -6.53 -10.25
N LEU A 437 -11.68 -5.49 -10.11
CA LEU A 437 -12.95 -5.53 -9.35
C LEU A 437 -13.93 -6.53 -9.97
N ARG A 438 -14.08 -6.54 -11.31
CA ARG A 438 -14.92 -7.53 -12.00
C ARG A 438 -14.46 -8.96 -11.73
N ALA A 439 -13.15 -9.20 -11.69
CA ALA A 439 -12.59 -10.51 -11.35
C ALA A 439 -12.88 -10.90 -9.89
N ALA A 440 -12.64 -10.02 -8.94
CA ALA A 440 -12.87 -10.28 -7.52
C ALA A 440 -14.36 -10.55 -7.21
N TYR A 441 -15.24 -9.69 -7.70
CA TYR A 441 -16.68 -9.86 -7.49
C TYR A 441 -17.25 -11.08 -8.24
N GLY A 442 -16.84 -11.30 -9.48
CA GLY A 442 -17.28 -12.48 -10.25
C GLY A 442 -16.83 -13.79 -9.63
N HIS A 443 -15.59 -13.83 -9.12
CA HIS A 443 -15.10 -15.00 -8.41
C HIS A 443 -15.89 -15.25 -7.12
N TRP A 444 -16.17 -14.21 -6.32
CA TRP A 444 -16.94 -14.36 -5.10
C TRP A 444 -18.41 -14.78 -5.38
N ALA A 445 -19.02 -14.24 -6.44
CA ALA A 445 -20.34 -14.67 -6.89
C ALA A 445 -20.34 -16.16 -7.27
N TYR A 446 -19.31 -16.63 -8.00
CA TYR A 446 -19.16 -18.06 -8.28
C TYR A 446 -19.02 -18.88 -7.00
N MET A 447 -18.19 -18.47 -6.05
CA MET A 447 -17.98 -19.20 -4.80
C MET A 447 -19.26 -19.35 -3.99
N LYS A 448 -20.13 -18.33 -3.97
CA LYS A 448 -21.39 -18.34 -3.22
C LYS A 448 -22.50 -19.12 -3.91
N ASN A 449 -22.56 -19.11 -5.24
CA ASN A 449 -23.73 -19.59 -5.97
C ASN A 449 -23.49 -20.88 -6.78
N GLN A 450 -22.21 -21.17 -7.16
CA GLN A 450 -21.94 -22.21 -8.16
C GLN A 450 -20.76 -23.12 -7.79
N ALA A 451 -20.04 -22.85 -6.69
CA ALA A 451 -18.90 -23.67 -6.27
C ALA A 451 -19.31 -25.12 -6.00
N GLU A 452 -18.42 -26.06 -6.29
CA GLU A 452 -18.66 -27.50 -6.21
C GLU A 452 -17.92 -28.14 -5.01
N GLY A 453 -18.22 -29.43 -4.75
CA GLY A 453 -17.58 -30.20 -3.69
C GLY A 453 -18.03 -29.77 -2.28
N ASP A 454 -17.09 -29.53 -1.40
CA ASP A 454 -17.32 -29.06 0.00
C ASP A 454 -17.34 -27.52 0.12
N TRP A 455 -17.08 -26.80 -0.97
CA TRP A 455 -17.00 -25.33 -0.97
C TRP A 455 -18.30 -24.63 -0.62
N PRO A 456 -19.49 -25.09 -1.08
CA PRO A 456 -20.77 -24.45 -0.69
C PRO A 456 -20.93 -24.37 0.83
N GLU A 457 -20.58 -25.43 1.57
CA GLU A 457 -20.66 -25.43 3.04
C GLU A 457 -19.58 -24.52 3.66
N ARG A 458 -18.36 -24.54 3.13
CA ARG A 458 -17.24 -23.72 3.61
C ARG A 458 -17.48 -22.22 3.46
N VAL A 459 -18.21 -21.78 2.42
CA VAL A 459 -18.49 -20.36 2.19
C VAL A 459 -19.88 -19.92 2.62
N ARG A 460 -20.72 -20.85 3.10
CA ARG A 460 -22.09 -20.58 3.51
C ARG A 460 -22.21 -19.42 4.49
N ASN A 461 -21.40 -19.48 5.56
CA ASN A 461 -21.36 -18.49 6.63
C ASN A 461 -20.17 -17.53 6.41
N ARG A 462 -19.99 -17.03 5.19
CA ARG A 462 -18.94 -16.07 4.85
C ARG A 462 -19.47 -14.94 3.99
N GLN A 463 -18.93 -13.75 4.20
CA GLN A 463 -19.19 -12.58 3.35
C GLN A 463 -17.86 -11.90 2.98
N LEU A 464 -17.88 -11.02 1.96
CA LEU A 464 -16.72 -10.17 1.68
C LEU A 464 -16.45 -9.29 2.90
N GLY A 465 -15.24 -9.39 3.45
CA GLY A 465 -14.79 -8.55 4.56
C GLY A 465 -14.04 -7.32 4.10
N TRP A 466 -13.43 -7.41 2.92
CA TRP A 466 -12.72 -6.30 2.29
C TRP A 466 -12.37 -6.65 0.83
N VAL A 467 -12.49 -5.64 -0.02
CA VAL A 467 -11.97 -5.64 -1.40
C VAL A 467 -11.17 -4.35 -1.57
N ALA A 468 -9.99 -4.40 -2.17
CA ALA A 468 -9.19 -3.21 -2.42
C ALA A 468 -9.84 -2.34 -3.50
N PHE A 469 -10.12 -1.07 -3.22
CA PHE A 469 -10.44 -0.10 -4.27
C PHE A 469 -9.18 0.58 -4.83
N ILE A 470 -8.05 0.49 -4.10
CA ILE A 470 -6.73 0.88 -4.58
C ILE A 470 -6.00 -0.37 -5.04
N ALA A 471 -5.78 -0.48 -6.36
CA ALA A 471 -5.08 -1.64 -6.91
C ALA A 471 -3.57 -1.55 -6.66
N GLY A 472 -2.99 -2.67 -6.24
CA GLY A 472 -1.55 -2.78 -5.97
C GLY A 472 -0.75 -2.93 -7.26
N LYS A 473 -0.10 -1.85 -7.72
CA LYS A 473 0.77 -1.85 -8.90
C LYS A 473 2.11 -2.53 -8.61
N ARG A 474 2.61 -3.28 -9.61
CA ARG A 474 3.95 -3.87 -9.60
C ARG A 474 4.94 -3.09 -10.44
N GLU A 475 4.50 -2.54 -11.55
CA GLU A 475 5.31 -1.85 -12.53
C GLU A 475 4.55 -0.68 -13.15
N SER A 476 5.29 0.34 -13.61
CA SER A 476 4.84 1.41 -14.49
C SER A 476 6.06 2.05 -15.15
N ARG A 477 6.19 3.39 -15.15
CA ARG A 477 7.38 4.06 -15.69
C ARG A 477 8.62 3.75 -14.85
N ARG A 478 9.74 3.53 -15.52
CA ARG A 478 11.10 3.43 -14.96
C ARG A 478 11.90 4.59 -15.51
N LEU A 479 12.32 5.50 -14.63
CA LEU A 479 13.14 6.65 -14.99
C LEU A 479 14.57 6.19 -15.30
N LEU A 480 15.29 6.91 -16.17
CA LEU A 480 16.62 6.52 -16.58
C LEU A 480 17.70 7.33 -15.86
N GLY A 481 18.59 6.62 -15.19
CA GLY A 481 19.82 7.12 -14.58
C GLY A 481 21.05 7.00 -15.50
N ASP A 482 22.22 7.29 -14.96
CA ASP A 482 23.48 7.11 -15.68
C ASP A 482 23.86 5.62 -15.89
N VAL A 483 23.24 4.74 -15.10
CA VAL A 483 23.29 3.26 -15.27
C VAL A 483 21.86 2.74 -15.36
N ILE A 484 21.61 1.82 -16.27
CA ILE A 484 20.38 1.03 -16.36
C ILE A 484 20.77 -0.38 -15.92
N LEU A 485 20.33 -0.81 -14.73
CA LEU A 485 20.64 -2.13 -14.21
C LEU A 485 19.89 -3.21 -14.97
N GLN A 486 20.59 -4.29 -15.32
CA GLN A 486 20.09 -5.37 -16.19
C GLN A 486 20.21 -6.74 -15.52
N GLU A 487 19.54 -7.76 -16.07
CA GLU A 487 19.59 -9.15 -15.58
C GLU A 487 21.02 -9.68 -15.37
N GLN A 488 21.91 -9.49 -16.35
CA GLN A 488 23.28 -9.99 -16.30
C GLN A 488 24.13 -9.33 -15.21
N ASP A 489 23.84 -8.08 -14.87
CA ASP A 489 24.49 -7.39 -13.76
C ASP A 489 24.12 -8.02 -12.42
N ILE A 490 22.85 -8.42 -12.29
CA ILE A 490 22.27 -9.06 -11.10
C ILE A 490 22.77 -10.50 -10.97
N VAL A 491 22.59 -11.30 -12.01
CA VAL A 491 22.94 -12.73 -12.02
C VAL A 491 24.44 -12.94 -11.92
N GLY A 492 25.23 -12.06 -12.56
CA GLY A 492 26.69 -12.06 -12.50
C GLY A 492 27.25 -11.42 -11.25
N ASN A 493 26.42 -10.87 -10.37
CA ASN A 493 26.83 -10.10 -9.19
C ASN A 493 27.95 -9.11 -9.52
N ARG A 494 27.69 -8.24 -10.50
CA ARG A 494 28.66 -7.27 -10.99
C ARG A 494 29.17 -6.38 -9.88
N ASP A 495 30.49 -6.26 -9.78
CA ASP A 495 31.13 -5.32 -8.87
C ASP A 495 31.00 -3.88 -9.41
N TRP A 496 30.35 -3.04 -8.62
CA TRP A 496 30.11 -1.64 -8.92
C TRP A 496 30.94 -0.75 -8.00
N PRO A 497 31.69 0.24 -8.53
CA PRO A 497 32.42 1.18 -7.68
C PRO A 497 31.53 1.99 -6.75
N ASP A 498 30.26 2.16 -7.16
CA ASP A 498 29.20 2.88 -6.46
C ASP A 498 28.07 1.96 -5.98
N ALA A 499 28.38 0.69 -5.68
CA ALA A 499 27.46 -0.21 -5.00
C ALA A 499 26.89 0.45 -3.74
N CYS A 500 25.58 0.58 -3.63
CA CYS A 500 24.93 1.27 -2.52
C CYS A 500 23.85 0.46 -1.80
N VAL A 501 23.09 -0.37 -2.48
CA VAL A 501 22.07 -1.22 -1.86
C VAL A 501 22.35 -2.66 -2.19
N THR A 502 22.70 -3.47 -1.18
CA THR A 502 22.81 -4.93 -1.34
C THR A 502 21.52 -5.58 -0.90
N THR A 503 20.92 -6.36 -1.80
CA THR A 503 19.63 -7.03 -1.57
C THR A 503 19.56 -8.38 -2.28
N THR A 504 18.51 -9.14 -2.03
CA THR A 504 18.14 -10.30 -2.84
C THR A 504 16.63 -10.55 -2.75
N TRP A 505 16.10 -10.96 -3.86
CA TRP A 505 14.78 -11.54 -4.09
C TRP A 505 14.89 -12.38 -5.34
N THR A 506 13.93 -13.23 -5.67
CA THR A 506 13.92 -13.87 -7.00
C THR A 506 13.67 -12.83 -8.08
N ILE A 507 14.21 -12.98 -9.29
CA ILE A 507 13.65 -12.29 -10.45
C ILE A 507 12.28 -12.90 -10.66
N ASP A 508 11.25 -12.14 -10.34
CA ASP A 508 9.85 -12.54 -10.27
C ASP A 508 9.07 -11.80 -11.35
N LEU A 509 8.88 -12.47 -12.48
CA LEU A 509 8.17 -11.92 -13.64
C LEU A 509 6.81 -12.58 -13.79
N HIS A 510 5.80 -11.78 -14.10
CA HIS A 510 4.43 -12.21 -14.25
C HIS A 510 4.01 -12.19 -15.71
N TYR A 511 3.41 -13.28 -16.15
CA TYR A 511 2.89 -13.44 -17.51
C TYR A 511 1.45 -13.92 -17.46
N PRO A 512 0.61 -13.54 -18.42
CA PRO A 512 -0.72 -14.14 -18.52
C PRO A 512 -0.60 -15.65 -18.77
N THR A 513 -1.49 -16.45 -18.19
CA THR A 513 -1.54 -17.87 -18.53
C THR A 513 -1.96 -18.02 -19.99
N GLU A 514 -1.43 -19.03 -20.70
CA GLU A 514 -1.74 -19.27 -22.11
C GLU A 514 -3.25 -19.39 -22.38
N LYS A 515 -3.95 -20.11 -21.49
CA LYS A 515 -5.41 -20.25 -21.58
C LYS A 515 -6.11 -18.89 -21.43
N ASN A 516 -5.69 -18.07 -20.47
CA ASN A 516 -6.32 -16.79 -20.23
C ASN A 516 -6.07 -15.79 -21.37
N SER A 517 -4.85 -15.78 -21.96
CA SER A 517 -4.56 -14.97 -23.14
C SER A 517 -5.38 -15.38 -24.35
N LYS A 518 -5.70 -16.68 -24.49
CA LYS A 518 -6.55 -17.16 -25.57
C LYS A 518 -8.02 -16.79 -25.38
N ASP A 519 -8.52 -16.92 -24.15
CA ASP A 519 -9.93 -16.71 -23.84
C ASP A 519 -10.27 -15.21 -23.65
N PHE A 520 -9.30 -14.39 -23.22
CA PHE A 520 -9.44 -12.94 -22.92
C PHE A 520 -8.29 -12.13 -23.52
N PRO A 521 -8.12 -12.09 -24.85
CA PRO A 521 -6.98 -11.42 -25.48
C PRO A 521 -7.01 -9.91 -25.21
N GLY A 522 -5.96 -9.38 -24.58
CA GLY A 522 -5.85 -7.97 -24.20
C GLY A 522 -6.59 -7.59 -22.91
N GLU A 523 -7.32 -8.53 -22.31
CA GLU A 523 -8.04 -8.37 -21.03
C GLU A 523 -7.75 -9.56 -20.10
N GLU A 524 -6.51 -9.98 -20.07
CA GLU A 524 -6.03 -11.05 -19.21
C GLU A 524 -6.15 -10.62 -17.72
N PHE A 525 -6.51 -11.58 -16.87
CA PHE A 525 -6.64 -11.39 -15.43
C PHE A 525 -6.06 -12.55 -14.61
N MET A 526 -5.57 -13.59 -15.24
CA MET A 526 -4.91 -14.73 -14.59
C MET A 526 -3.47 -14.81 -15.06
N THR A 527 -2.55 -14.75 -14.12
CA THR A 527 -1.11 -14.80 -14.37
C THR A 527 -0.43 -16.00 -13.76
N VAL A 528 0.75 -16.28 -14.27
CA VAL A 528 1.74 -17.19 -13.71
C VAL A 528 3.01 -16.42 -13.41
N ALA A 529 3.54 -16.61 -12.21
CA ALA A 529 4.82 -16.04 -11.82
C ALA A 529 5.98 -16.97 -12.22
N HIS A 530 6.99 -16.40 -12.88
CA HIS A 530 8.23 -17.10 -13.22
C HIS A 530 9.34 -16.58 -12.30
N HIS A 531 9.85 -17.47 -11.44
CA HIS A 531 10.87 -17.16 -10.46
C HIS A 531 12.25 -17.67 -10.89
N LYS A 532 13.20 -16.78 -11.11
CA LYS A 532 14.63 -17.11 -11.24
C LYS A 532 15.34 -16.79 -9.92
N ARG A 533 15.85 -17.80 -9.23
CA ARG A 533 16.62 -17.61 -8.00
C ARG A 533 17.96 -16.93 -8.31
N ILE A 534 18.37 -16.04 -7.45
CA ILE A 534 19.60 -15.26 -7.54
C ILE A 534 20.27 -15.12 -6.17
N GLU A 535 21.57 -14.93 -6.17
CA GLU A 535 22.35 -14.57 -4.99
C GLU A 535 22.20 -13.08 -4.66
N PRO A 536 22.62 -12.63 -3.46
CA PRO A 536 22.67 -11.20 -3.14
C PRO A 536 23.50 -10.42 -4.16
N TYR A 537 22.98 -9.29 -4.59
CA TYR A 537 23.59 -8.41 -5.59
C TYR A 537 23.51 -6.94 -5.15
N ALA A 538 24.30 -6.08 -5.75
CA ALA A 538 24.35 -4.66 -5.45
C ALA A 538 23.63 -3.82 -6.52
N ILE A 539 22.88 -2.81 -6.08
CA ILE A 539 22.32 -1.75 -6.91
C ILE A 539 23.31 -0.58 -6.88
N PRO A 540 23.79 -0.06 -8.03
CA PRO A 540 24.67 1.09 -8.04
C PRO A 540 23.92 2.41 -7.80
N TYR A 541 24.55 3.36 -7.13
CA TYR A 541 23.98 4.69 -6.83
C TYR A 541 23.53 5.44 -8.10
N ARG A 542 24.22 5.23 -9.22
CA ARG A 542 23.87 5.83 -10.53
C ARG A 542 22.52 5.38 -11.08
N CYS A 543 21.85 4.42 -10.46
CA CYS A 543 20.46 4.08 -10.75
C CYS A 543 19.46 4.93 -9.96
N LEU A 544 19.90 5.72 -8.97
CA LEU A 544 19.04 6.44 -8.03
C LEU A 544 18.92 7.94 -8.31
N TYR A 545 19.37 8.41 -9.47
CA TYR A 545 19.15 9.79 -9.92
C TYR A 545 18.97 9.87 -11.44
N SER A 546 18.24 10.90 -11.89
CA SER A 546 17.96 11.10 -13.32
C SER A 546 19.22 11.46 -14.11
N ARG A 547 19.34 10.91 -15.33
CA ARG A 547 20.47 11.22 -16.22
C ARG A 547 20.38 12.59 -16.89
N ASN A 548 19.18 13.17 -17.02
CA ASN A 548 18.93 14.42 -17.73
C ASN A 548 18.21 15.50 -16.91
N ILE A 549 17.72 15.18 -15.70
CA ILE A 549 17.20 16.17 -14.75
C ILE A 549 18.17 16.25 -13.58
N ASP A 550 18.91 17.35 -13.50
CA ASP A 550 20.14 17.45 -12.70
C ASP A 550 19.94 17.31 -11.19
N ASN A 551 18.78 17.70 -10.67
CA ASN A 551 18.46 17.73 -9.24
C ASN A 551 17.36 16.73 -8.81
N LEU A 552 17.14 15.68 -9.62
CA LEU A 552 16.12 14.67 -9.37
C LEU A 552 16.74 13.34 -8.95
N PHE A 553 16.45 12.91 -7.72
CA PHE A 553 16.66 11.56 -7.22
C PHE A 553 15.45 10.65 -7.54
N MET A 554 15.66 9.33 -7.44
CA MET A 554 14.65 8.30 -7.65
C MET A 554 14.81 7.18 -6.61
N ALA A 555 13.72 6.70 -6.01
CA ALA A 555 13.77 5.54 -5.14
C ALA A 555 12.46 4.74 -5.17
N GLY A 556 12.56 3.43 -5.33
CA GLY A 556 11.42 2.53 -5.40
C GLY A 556 11.33 1.80 -6.73
N ARG A 557 10.12 1.62 -7.26
CA ARG A 557 9.84 0.88 -8.50
C ARG A 557 10.25 1.64 -9.77
N ASP A 558 10.42 2.91 -9.68
CA ASP A 558 10.67 3.85 -10.76
C ASP A 558 12.15 4.18 -10.99
N ILE A 559 13.08 3.48 -10.34
CA ILE A 559 14.52 3.65 -10.56
C ILE A 559 14.98 3.11 -11.92
N SER A 560 16.25 3.36 -12.25
CA SER A 560 16.83 3.06 -13.56
C SER A 560 17.18 1.57 -13.72
N VAL A 561 16.25 0.81 -14.24
CA VAL A 561 16.35 -0.65 -14.45
C VAL A 561 15.61 -1.09 -15.70
N THR A 562 15.93 -2.29 -16.23
CA THR A 562 15.12 -2.97 -17.24
C THR A 562 13.86 -3.61 -16.63
N HIS A 563 12.91 -4.01 -17.45
CA HIS A 563 11.74 -4.80 -17.01
C HIS A 563 12.17 -6.07 -16.26
N VAL A 564 13.15 -6.80 -16.77
CA VAL A 564 13.63 -8.05 -16.17
C VAL A 564 14.27 -7.78 -14.81
N ALA A 565 15.15 -6.79 -14.72
CA ALA A 565 15.80 -6.42 -13.47
C ALA A 565 14.79 -5.91 -12.43
N LEU A 566 13.72 -5.22 -12.85
CA LEU A 566 12.66 -4.76 -11.96
C LEU A 566 11.99 -5.92 -11.21
N GLY A 567 11.93 -7.10 -11.79
CA GLY A 567 11.33 -8.29 -11.16
C GLY A 567 11.88 -8.60 -9.77
N THR A 568 13.15 -8.29 -9.48
CA THR A 568 13.74 -8.48 -8.15
C THR A 568 13.85 -7.21 -7.31
N ILE A 569 13.86 -6.03 -7.95
CA ILE A 569 14.14 -4.75 -7.29
C ILE A 569 12.88 -4.13 -6.66
N ARG A 570 11.71 -4.39 -7.25
CA ARG A 570 10.43 -3.78 -6.89
C ARG A 570 9.93 -4.06 -5.46
N VAL A 571 10.55 -4.98 -4.75
CA VAL A 571 10.12 -5.34 -3.39
C VAL A 571 10.41 -4.21 -2.40
N GLN A 572 9.50 -4.01 -1.46
CA GLN A 572 9.41 -2.76 -0.71
C GLN A 572 10.57 -2.52 0.26
N ARG A 573 11.16 -3.59 0.86
CA ARG A 573 12.34 -3.42 1.72
C ARG A 573 13.56 -2.93 0.94
N THR A 574 13.74 -3.42 -0.28
CA THR A 574 14.77 -2.92 -1.20
C THR A 574 14.53 -1.44 -1.52
N GLY A 575 13.28 -1.08 -1.85
CA GLY A 575 12.88 0.32 -2.05
C GLY A 575 13.18 1.22 -0.85
N GLY A 576 12.94 0.72 0.37
CA GLY A 576 13.24 1.47 1.59
C GLY A 576 14.74 1.75 1.77
N MET A 577 15.61 0.77 1.51
CA MET A 577 17.07 0.99 1.53
C MET A 577 17.51 2.01 0.47
N MET A 578 16.92 1.98 -0.73
CA MET A 578 17.17 3.02 -1.74
C MET A 578 16.79 4.41 -1.21
N GLY A 579 15.65 4.52 -0.52
CA GLY A 579 15.25 5.75 0.15
C GLY A 579 16.25 6.23 1.19
N GLU A 580 16.76 5.33 2.04
CA GLU A 580 17.81 5.67 3.01
C GLU A 580 19.03 6.29 2.31
N VAL A 581 19.48 5.67 1.21
CA VAL A 581 20.65 6.17 0.43
C VAL A 581 20.35 7.51 -0.23
N VAL A 582 19.15 7.71 -0.77
CA VAL A 582 18.72 9.01 -1.37
C VAL A 582 18.78 10.12 -0.32
N GLY A 583 18.27 9.86 0.90
CA GLY A 583 18.37 10.83 2.00
C GLY A 583 19.81 11.15 2.40
N MET A 584 20.69 10.14 2.47
CA MET A 584 22.13 10.32 2.72
C MET A 584 22.78 11.16 1.61
N ALA A 585 22.53 10.84 0.34
CA ALA A 585 23.07 11.57 -0.79
C ALA A 585 22.58 13.02 -0.84
N ALA A 586 21.31 13.26 -0.53
CA ALA A 586 20.76 14.61 -0.43
C ALA A 586 21.45 15.45 0.65
N SER A 587 21.82 14.85 1.78
CA SER A 587 22.58 15.54 2.83
C SER A 587 23.97 15.95 2.34
N LEU A 588 24.63 15.11 1.55
CA LEU A 588 25.92 15.45 0.94
C LEU A 588 25.77 16.52 -0.14
N CYS A 589 24.68 16.51 -0.91
CA CYS A 589 24.40 17.60 -1.85
C CYS A 589 24.32 18.95 -1.13
N LYS A 590 23.59 19.03 -0.01
CA LYS A 590 23.52 20.25 0.81
C LYS A 590 24.86 20.63 1.40
N LYS A 591 25.58 19.67 1.99
CA LYS A 591 26.86 19.89 2.66
C LYS A 591 27.92 20.46 1.72
N HIS A 592 27.97 19.97 0.48
CA HIS A 592 29.02 20.29 -0.49
C HIS A 592 28.54 21.22 -1.63
N ASP A 593 27.33 21.77 -1.53
CA ASP A 593 26.70 22.59 -2.58
C ASP A 593 26.79 21.92 -3.97
N THR A 594 26.41 20.65 -4.03
CA THR A 594 26.52 19.81 -5.23
C THR A 594 25.17 19.17 -5.59
N LEU A 595 25.12 18.49 -6.72
CA LEU A 595 23.93 17.80 -7.25
C LEU A 595 24.11 16.27 -7.18
N PRO A 596 23.06 15.47 -7.35
CA PRO A 596 23.11 14.02 -7.25
C PRO A 596 24.30 13.36 -7.95
N ARG A 597 24.56 13.71 -9.22
CA ARG A 597 25.71 13.20 -9.99
C ARG A 597 27.06 13.61 -9.38
N GLY A 598 27.15 14.80 -8.78
CA GLY A 598 28.35 15.30 -8.12
C GLY A 598 28.71 14.49 -6.88
N VAL A 599 27.73 13.89 -6.18
CA VAL A 599 27.99 12.94 -5.07
C VAL A 599 28.74 11.73 -5.59
N TYR A 600 28.32 11.12 -6.70
CA TYR A 600 29.07 10.04 -7.34
C TYR A 600 30.49 10.44 -7.74
N GLN A 601 30.63 11.60 -8.35
CA GLN A 601 31.90 12.04 -8.92
C GLN A 601 32.95 12.43 -7.88
N ASN A 602 32.51 13.07 -6.77
CA ASN A 602 33.43 13.74 -5.85
C ASN A 602 33.30 13.30 -4.38
N HIS A 603 32.15 12.71 -3.98
CA HIS A 603 31.84 12.45 -2.57
C HIS A 603 31.38 11.00 -2.30
N LEU A 604 31.70 10.08 -3.23
CA LEU A 604 31.28 8.68 -3.12
C LEU A 604 31.84 7.99 -1.86
N ALA A 605 33.07 8.32 -1.47
CA ALA A 605 33.69 7.77 -0.25
C ALA A 605 32.88 8.17 1.01
N GLU A 606 32.42 9.43 1.07
CA GLU A 606 31.64 9.94 2.18
C GLU A 606 30.24 9.30 2.21
N LEU A 607 29.62 9.10 1.04
CA LEU A 607 28.35 8.36 0.94
C LEU A 607 28.52 6.92 1.48
N LYS A 608 29.61 6.25 1.16
CA LYS A 608 29.91 4.90 1.69
C LYS A 608 30.02 4.90 3.21
N THR A 609 30.69 5.90 3.79
CA THR A 609 30.76 6.04 5.25
C THR A 609 29.38 6.21 5.88
N LEU A 610 28.52 7.06 5.32
CA LEU A 610 27.14 7.20 5.81
C LEU A 610 26.35 5.89 5.72
N MET A 611 26.56 5.09 4.66
CA MET A 611 25.90 3.78 4.53
C MET A 611 26.45 2.75 5.54
N GLU A 612 27.74 2.81 5.88
CA GLU A 612 28.34 1.98 6.93
C GLU A 612 27.80 2.34 8.32
N GLU A 613 27.66 3.62 8.61
CA GLU A 613 27.13 4.13 9.88
C GLU A 613 25.62 3.90 10.00
N GLY A 614 24.87 4.08 8.89
CA GLY A 614 23.41 4.08 8.85
C GLY A 614 22.82 5.33 9.50
N VAL A 615 21.54 5.57 9.27
CA VAL A 615 20.79 6.73 9.84
C VAL A 615 19.86 6.35 10.99
N ALA A 616 19.71 5.08 11.24
CA ALA A 616 18.90 4.55 12.33
C ALA A 616 19.78 3.72 13.26
N PRO A 617 19.56 3.77 14.57
CA PRO A 617 20.20 2.84 15.47
C PRO A 617 19.92 1.41 14.96
N PRO A 618 20.86 0.47 15.12
CA PRO A 618 20.55 -0.92 14.87
C PRO A 618 19.26 -1.24 15.60
N PRO A 619 18.37 -2.05 15.05
CA PRO A 619 17.20 -2.49 15.79
C PRO A 619 17.73 -3.00 17.11
N VAL A 620 17.27 -2.43 18.23
CA VAL A 620 17.62 -2.91 19.56
C VAL A 620 17.47 -4.41 19.47
N PRO A 621 18.53 -5.18 19.74
CA PRO A 621 18.42 -6.64 19.66
C PRO A 621 17.14 -6.99 20.39
N LYS A 622 16.22 -7.70 19.75
CA LYS A 622 14.92 -8.01 20.33
C LYS A 622 15.01 -8.68 21.69
N SER A 623 16.23 -9.20 22.01
CA SER A 623 16.63 -9.74 23.30
C SER A 623 16.75 -8.73 24.44
N THR A 624 16.69 -7.40 24.19
CA THR A 624 16.74 -6.36 25.24
C THR A 624 15.44 -5.58 25.37
N VAL A 625 14.49 -5.74 24.46
CA VAL A 625 13.11 -5.42 24.74
C VAL A 625 12.58 -6.60 25.56
N ALA A 626 12.67 -6.51 26.89
CA ALA A 626 11.72 -7.20 27.74
C ALA A 626 10.36 -6.90 27.06
N ALA A 627 9.71 -7.91 26.48
CA ALA A 627 8.37 -7.79 25.95
C ALA A 627 7.62 -7.03 27.00
N SER A 628 7.08 -5.87 26.68
CA SER A 628 6.57 -4.92 27.67
C SER A 628 5.70 -5.73 28.62
N LYS A 629 6.11 -5.80 29.89
CA LYS A 629 5.40 -6.64 30.87
C LYS A 629 3.93 -6.34 30.67
N PRO A 630 3.07 -7.32 30.43
CA PRO A 630 1.63 -7.09 30.27
C PRO A 630 1.17 -6.10 31.33
N THR A 631 0.20 -5.28 31.06
CA THR A 631 -0.25 -4.21 31.98
C THR A 631 -0.52 -4.74 33.40
N TRP A 632 -0.97 -5.99 33.53
CA TRP A 632 -1.22 -6.65 34.79
C TRP A 632 0.06 -7.07 35.56
N LEU A 633 1.23 -7.11 34.90
CA LEU A 633 2.55 -7.31 35.51
C LEU A 633 3.33 -5.99 35.73
N ARG A 634 2.75 -4.83 35.37
CA ARG A 634 3.45 -3.55 35.46
C ARG A 634 3.99 -3.24 36.87
N ASN A 635 3.30 -3.70 37.90
CA ASN A 635 3.67 -3.54 39.30
C ASN A 635 4.17 -4.85 39.94
N ALA A 636 4.46 -5.89 39.15
CA ALA A 636 5.06 -7.12 39.64
C ALA A 636 6.51 -6.85 40.05
N GLY A 637 6.96 -7.51 41.11
CA GLY A 637 8.35 -7.53 41.52
C GLY A 637 9.25 -8.26 40.50
N ASP A 638 10.39 -8.74 40.93
CA ASP A 638 11.32 -9.50 40.10
C ASP A 638 10.75 -10.86 39.67
N ASN A 639 11.19 -11.35 38.51
CA ASN A 639 10.89 -12.70 38.07
C ASN A 639 11.57 -13.72 38.98
N LEU A 640 10.81 -14.41 39.79
CA LEU A 640 11.31 -15.41 40.78
C LEU A 640 11.82 -16.67 40.09
N ALA A 641 11.47 -16.95 38.82
CA ALA A 641 11.97 -18.14 38.14
C ALA A 641 13.48 -18.11 37.90
N LYS A 642 14.08 -16.89 37.82
CA LYS A 642 15.54 -16.72 37.58
C LYS A 642 16.42 -17.42 38.63
N ASP A 643 15.93 -17.48 39.84
CA ASP A 643 16.67 -18.08 40.98
C ASP A 643 16.36 -19.60 41.13
N ALA A 644 15.55 -20.18 40.27
CA ALA A 644 15.19 -21.58 40.31
C ALA A 644 16.15 -22.43 39.47
N LYS A 645 16.44 -23.62 39.98
CA LYS A 645 17.05 -24.68 39.16
C LYS A 645 15.97 -25.32 38.29
N VAL A 646 16.21 -25.29 36.96
CA VAL A 646 15.26 -25.86 35.98
C VAL A 646 15.68 -27.28 35.60
N THR A 647 14.70 -28.20 35.57
CA THR A 647 14.82 -29.54 34.98
C THR A 647 13.65 -29.78 34.03
N VAL A 648 13.88 -30.57 32.98
CA VAL A 648 12.93 -30.80 31.90
C VAL A 648 12.72 -32.31 31.63
N SER A 649 11.60 -32.64 31.01
CA SER A 649 11.27 -34.03 30.63
C SER A 649 12.29 -34.61 29.64
N SER A 650 12.72 -33.83 28.65
CA SER A 650 13.64 -34.23 27.59
C SER A 650 14.32 -33.04 26.95
N LEU A 651 15.32 -33.29 26.10
CA LEU A 651 15.98 -32.30 25.24
C LEU A 651 15.92 -32.79 23.79
N TYR A 652 15.62 -31.89 22.88
CA TYR A 652 15.59 -32.18 21.45
C TYR A 652 16.94 -32.67 20.94
N GLN A 653 16.96 -33.85 20.32
CA GLN A 653 18.22 -34.52 19.97
C GLN A 653 18.89 -34.02 18.69
N LYS A 654 18.13 -33.31 17.81
CA LYS A 654 18.62 -32.89 16.48
C LYS A 654 19.27 -31.50 16.48
N ALA A 655 19.15 -30.74 17.57
CA ALA A 655 19.74 -29.41 17.72
C ALA A 655 19.87 -29.03 19.21
N ASN A 656 20.72 -28.04 19.50
CA ASN A 656 20.99 -27.60 20.86
C ASN A 656 19.94 -26.56 21.34
N TYR A 657 18.99 -26.99 22.17
CA TYR A 657 17.98 -26.17 22.82
C TYR A 657 17.99 -26.42 24.33
N PRO A 658 18.93 -25.85 25.09
CA PRO A 658 19.16 -26.23 26.49
C PRO A 658 18.03 -25.73 27.40
N ALA A 659 17.80 -26.49 28.51
CA ALA A 659 16.81 -26.13 29.52
C ALA A 659 17.08 -24.77 30.21
N SER A 660 18.35 -24.29 30.21
CA SER A 660 18.73 -22.98 30.75
C SER A 660 18.10 -21.81 30.05
N ASN A 661 17.55 -21.99 28.83
CA ASN A 661 16.87 -20.94 28.12
C ASN A 661 15.49 -20.61 28.71
N ILE A 662 14.92 -21.46 29.59
CA ILE A 662 13.55 -21.32 30.10
C ILE A 662 13.42 -20.21 31.15
N ASN A 663 14.49 -19.85 31.85
CA ASN A 663 14.46 -18.88 32.96
C ASN A 663 15.66 -17.95 33.00
N ASP A 664 16.36 -17.76 31.89
CA ASP A 664 17.54 -16.90 31.82
C ASP A 664 17.20 -15.38 31.72
N GLY A 665 15.91 -15.08 31.57
CA GLY A 665 15.40 -13.72 31.42
C GLY A 665 15.68 -13.13 30.04
N ARG A 666 16.04 -13.95 29.06
CA ARG A 666 16.34 -13.58 27.68
C ARG A 666 15.43 -14.35 26.76
N TYR A 667 14.58 -13.64 26.05
CA TYR A 667 13.72 -14.27 25.05
C TYR A 667 13.54 -13.34 23.86
N ASP A 668 13.65 -13.92 22.70
CA ASP A 668 13.31 -13.28 21.42
C ASP A 668 12.31 -14.19 20.70
N LEU A 669 11.05 -13.78 20.72
CA LEU A 669 9.96 -14.54 20.09
C LEU A 669 10.09 -14.62 18.56
N SER A 670 11.07 -13.96 17.97
CA SER A 670 11.41 -14.04 16.54
C SER A 670 12.61 -14.96 16.25
N ASP A 671 13.31 -15.43 17.29
CA ASP A 671 14.45 -16.34 17.15
C ASP A 671 14.14 -17.70 17.78
N ASN A 672 14.35 -18.75 17.01
CA ASN A 672 14.15 -20.11 17.44
C ASN A 672 15.32 -20.66 18.28
N ALA A 673 16.49 -20.04 18.26
CA ALA A 673 17.69 -20.53 18.97
C ALA A 673 17.62 -20.33 20.50
N GLY A 674 16.95 -19.25 20.94
CA GLY A 674 16.87 -18.88 22.37
C GLY A 674 15.77 -19.60 23.16
N ARG A 675 15.36 -20.79 22.77
CA ARG A 675 14.29 -21.53 23.46
C ARG A 675 14.74 -22.95 23.85
N TRP A 676 14.03 -23.55 24.79
CA TRP A 676 14.06 -24.98 25.02
C TRP A 676 13.06 -25.67 24.07
N VAL A 677 13.42 -26.86 23.62
CA VAL A 677 12.53 -27.75 22.85
C VAL A 677 12.62 -29.15 23.40
N SER A 678 11.46 -29.79 23.68
CA SER A 678 11.39 -31.19 24.10
C SER A 678 11.71 -32.12 22.93
N ASP A 679 11.99 -33.37 23.22
CA ASP A 679 12.14 -34.42 22.18
C ASP A 679 10.76 -34.86 21.66
N GLU A 680 10.69 -35.14 20.35
CA GLU A 680 9.47 -35.57 19.67
C GLU A 680 9.00 -36.98 20.10
N SER A 681 9.89 -37.80 20.70
CA SER A 681 9.58 -39.12 21.24
C SER A 681 9.03 -39.06 22.66
N ASP A 682 9.03 -37.89 23.31
CA ASP A 682 8.54 -37.74 24.67
C ASP A 682 7.02 -37.90 24.72
N THR A 683 6.55 -38.72 25.65
CA THR A 683 5.13 -39.01 25.82
C THR A 683 4.45 -38.06 26.79
N GLN A 684 5.21 -37.31 27.55
CA GLN A 684 4.72 -36.31 28.48
C GLN A 684 5.76 -35.22 28.68
N HIS A 685 5.44 -34.00 28.32
CA HIS A 685 6.34 -32.85 28.43
C HIS A 685 6.13 -32.13 29.76
N TRP A 686 7.23 -31.82 30.45
CA TRP A 686 7.16 -31.05 31.69
C TRP A 686 8.44 -30.25 31.92
N VAL A 687 8.29 -29.16 32.72
CA VAL A 687 9.38 -28.35 33.25
C VAL A 687 9.19 -28.18 34.74
N THR A 688 10.22 -28.42 35.52
CA THR A 688 10.21 -28.26 36.97
C THR A 688 11.18 -27.17 37.39
N PHE A 689 10.71 -26.29 38.25
CA PHE A 689 11.48 -25.21 38.88
C PHE A 689 11.65 -25.52 40.37
N GLU A 690 12.87 -25.45 40.87
CA GLU A 690 13.22 -25.74 42.27
C GLU A 690 14.04 -24.61 42.87
N TRP A 691 13.59 -24.05 43.98
CA TRP A 691 14.27 -22.99 44.72
C TRP A 691 14.98 -23.53 45.95
N GLU A 692 16.06 -22.86 46.38
CA GLU A 692 16.75 -23.23 47.62
C GLU A 692 15.84 -23.07 48.86
N LYS A 693 15.01 -22.03 48.85
CA LYS A 693 14.03 -21.68 49.90
C LYS A 693 12.64 -21.58 49.28
N PRO A 694 11.57 -21.87 50.05
CA PRO A 694 10.20 -21.68 49.56
C PRO A 694 9.97 -20.23 49.11
N VAL A 695 9.27 -20.07 48.00
CA VAL A 695 8.86 -18.78 47.45
C VAL A 695 7.33 -18.69 47.37
N LYS A 696 6.80 -17.48 47.56
CA LYS A 696 5.37 -17.20 47.40
C LYS A 696 5.11 -16.68 46.02
N ILE A 697 4.21 -17.34 45.30
CA ILE A 697 3.82 -16.99 43.93
C ILE A 697 2.31 -17.04 43.77
N ASN A 698 1.77 -16.16 42.89
CA ASN A 698 0.35 -16.14 42.54
C ASN A 698 0.11 -15.72 41.08
N ALA A 699 1.17 -15.69 40.26
CA ALA A 699 1.08 -15.39 38.83
C ALA A 699 2.20 -16.07 38.05
N VAL A 700 1.89 -16.45 36.81
CA VAL A 700 2.84 -17.01 35.85
C VAL A 700 2.68 -16.32 34.52
N ARG A 701 3.79 -16.14 33.80
CA ARG A 701 3.83 -15.79 32.37
C ARG A 701 4.64 -16.84 31.64
N ILE A 702 4.14 -17.33 30.52
CA ILE A 702 4.75 -18.40 29.73
C ILE A 702 4.89 -17.90 28.29
N LEU A 703 6.10 -17.91 27.78
CA LEU A 703 6.43 -17.56 26.41
C LEU A 703 6.74 -18.83 25.62
N SER A 704 5.85 -19.22 24.71
CA SER A 704 5.91 -20.52 24.05
C SER A 704 5.62 -20.43 22.54
N GLY A 705 6.11 -21.43 21.79
CA GLY A 705 5.83 -21.57 20.36
C GLY A 705 7.05 -21.60 19.46
N GLN A 706 6.82 -21.28 18.19
CA GLN A 706 7.84 -21.26 17.14
C GLN A 706 7.85 -19.91 16.44
N ALA A 707 9.02 -19.30 16.33
CA ALA A 707 9.20 -18.12 15.50
C ALA A 707 8.93 -18.47 14.02
N GLY A 708 8.05 -17.69 13.43
CA GLY A 708 7.73 -17.71 11.99
C GLY A 708 7.86 -16.32 11.42
N GLY A 709 7.44 -16.09 10.17
CA GLY A 709 7.48 -14.77 9.53
C GLY A 709 6.52 -13.71 10.13
N GLY A 710 5.91 -13.96 11.29
CA GLY A 710 4.97 -13.11 11.99
C GLY A 710 4.93 -13.38 13.49
N SER A 711 3.73 -13.38 14.10
CA SER A 711 3.56 -13.82 15.49
C SER A 711 4.03 -15.27 15.65
N PRO A 712 4.60 -15.63 16.81
CA PRO A 712 4.96 -17.02 17.05
C PRO A 712 3.76 -17.95 16.84
N THR A 713 3.99 -19.07 16.20
CA THR A 713 2.98 -20.09 15.94
C THR A 713 3.18 -21.28 16.89
N THR A 714 2.19 -22.15 16.99
CA THR A 714 2.29 -23.42 17.73
C THR A 714 2.69 -23.26 19.22
N PRO A 715 2.02 -22.39 20.00
CA PRO A 715 2.22 -22.34 21.46
C PRO A 715 1.81 -23.67 22.10
N ILE A 716 2.18 -23.88 23.38
CA ILE A 716 1.65 -24.99 24.14
C ILE A 716 0.15 -24.78 24.35
N ALA A 717 -0.66 -25.82 24.05
CA ALA A 717 -2.11 -25.67 24.01
C ALA A 717 -2.78 -26.04 25.37
N ASP A 718 -2.49 -27.25 25.90
CA ASP A 718 -3.06 -27.65 27.16
C ASP A 718 -1.95 -27.89 28.18
N PHE A 719 -2.05 -27.24 29.33
CA PHE A 719 -1.04 -27.35 30.40
C PHE A 719 -1.60 -27.01 31.78
N SER A 720 -0.87 -27.41 32.84
CA SER A 720 -1.21 -27.07 34.20
C SER A 720 0.04 -26.80 35.04
N LEU A 721 -0.07 -25.87 36.00
CA LEU A 721 0.90 -25.74 37.07
C LEU A 721 0.56 -26.66 38.20
N GLN A 722 1.57 -27.35 38.73
CA GLN A 722 1.43 -28.32 39.78
C GLN A 722 2.40 -28.05 40.95
N GLN A 723 1.96 -28.26 42.18
CA GLN A 723 2.77 -28.24 43.39
C GLN A 723 2.85 -29.62 44.02
N ILE A 724 3.83 -29.86 44.85
CA ILE A 724 3.96 -31.12 45.60
C ILE A 724 3.16 -31.07 46.91
N MET A 725 2.21 -32.00 47.10
CA MET A 725 1.40 -32.09 48.34
C MET A 725 1.04 -33.53 48.67
N PRO A 726 1.43 -34.07 49.82
CA PRO A 726 2.72 -33.93 50.50
C PRO A 726 3.86 -34.62 49.76
N SER A 727 3.53 -35.54 48.80
CA SER A 727 4.50 -36.30 47.99
C SER A 727 4.02 -36.57 46.56
N LYS A 728 2.90 -35.95 46.17
CA LYS A 728 2.32 -36.07 44.82
C LYS A 728 2.19 -34.68 44.18
N TRP A 729 2.33 -34.64 42.87
CA TRP A 729 2.00 -33.48 42.09
C TRP A 729 0.50 -33.25 42.05
N VAL A 730 0.05 -32.06 42.43
CA VAL A 730 -1.36 -31.66 42.45
C VAL A 730 -1.49 -30.36 41.70
N ASN A 731 -2.49 -30.23 40.82
CA ASN A 731 -2.76 -29.01 40.08
C ASN A 731 -3.05 -27.83 41.02
N ILE A 732 -2.49 -26.69 40.72
CA ILE A 732 -2.80 -25.45 41.42
C ILE A 732 -4.15 -24.93 40.86
N PRO A 733 -5.18 -24.74 41.72
CA PRO A 733 -6.48 -24.26 41.27
C PRO A 733 -6.36 -22.92 40.50
N GLY A 734 -7.00 -22.83 39.33
CA GLY A 734 -6.96 -21.62 38.48
C GLY A 734 -5.71 -21.51 37.59
N ALA A 735 -4.82 -22.52 37.60
CA ALA A 735 -3.64 -22.57 36.74
C ALA A 735 -3.67 -23.84 35.83
N GLU A 736 -4.87 -24.26 35.44
CA GLU A 736 -5.12 -25.27 34.42
C GLU A 736 -5.65 -24.56 33.19
N VAL A 737 -5.04 -24.82 32.05
CA VAL A 737 -5.32 -24.11 30.77
C VAL A 737 -5.53 -25.13 29.68
N THR A 738 -6.57 -24.94 28.89
CA THR A 738 -6.89 -25.72 27.68
C THR A 738 -7.07 -24.80 26.49
N GLU A 739 -6.75 -25.31 25.31
CA GLU A 739 -6.93 -24.59 24.02
C GLU A 739 -6.22 -23.23 23.96
N ASN A 740 -5.06 -23.10 24.62
CA ASN A 740 -4.29 -21.86 24.52
C ASN A 740 -3.74 -21.65 23.11
N ASP A 741 -4.00 -20.49 22.55
CA ASP A 741 -3.50 -20.01 21.26
C ASP A 741 -2.49 -18.85 21.38
N GLN A 742 -2.19 -18.41 22.62
CA GLN A 742 -1.32 -17.26 22.89
C GLN A 742 0.13 -17.70 23.12
N ALA A 743 1.04 -17.12 22.33
CA ALA A 743 2.48 -17.34 22.50
C ALA A 743 3.04 -16.64 23.75
N ASP A 744 2.45 -15.55 24.18
CA ASP A 744 2.71 -14.82 25.44
C ASP A 744 1.47 -14.97 26.32
N PHE A 745 1.43 -16.05 27.08
CA PHE A 745 0.32 -16.38 27.96
C PHE A 745 0.60 -15.95 29.39
N GLY A 746 -0.40 -15.47 30.10
CA GLY A 746 -0.27 -15.16 31.51
C GLY A 746 -1.54 -15.38 32.29
N CYS A 747 -1.43 -15.94 33.50
CA CYS A 747 -2.57 -16.08 34.39
C CYS A 747 -2.20 -15.81 35.87
N LYS A 748 -3.24 -15.50 36.63
CA LYS A 748 -3.18 -15.35 38.08
C LYS A 748 -3.88 -16.56 38.75
N PHE A 749 -3.36 -16.98 39.88
CA PHE A 749 -3.92 -18.08 40.67
C PHE A 749 -3.84 -17.74 42.16
N PRO A 750 -4.54 -18.49 43.04
CA PRO A 750 -4.39 -18.31 44.50
C PRO A 750 -2.94 -18.43 44.95
N GLU A 751 -2.52 -17.58 45.89
CA GLU A 751 -1.15 -17.61 46.39
C GLU A 751 -0.79 -18.99 46.91
N VAL A 752 0.34 -19.51 46.47
CA VAL A 752 0.96 -20.73 46.95
C VAL A 752 2.37 -20.46 47.45
N GLU A 753 2.77 -21.13 48.53
CA GLU A 753 4.15 -21.13 49.00
C GLU A 753 4.78 -22.46 48.64
N VAL A 754 5.75 -22.44 47.72
CA VAL A 754 6.31 -23.65 47.13
C VAL A 754 7.83 -23.64 47.12
N LYS A 755 8.46 -24.78 47.33
CA LYS A 755 9.88 -24.97 47.08
C LYS A 755 10.11 -25.54 45.68
N GLN A 756 9.08 -26.16 45.11
CA GLN A 756 9.15 -26.76 43.79
C GLN A 756 7.80 -26.66 43.08
N ILE A 757 7.81 -26.31 41.80
CA ILE A 757 6.62 -26.23 40.96
C ILE A 757 6.90 -26.92 39.63
N ARG A 758 5.89 -27.53 39.01
CA ARG A 758 5.99 -28.15 37.69
C ARG A 758 4.99 -27.52 36.74
N LEU A 759 5.44 -27.12 35.56
CA LEU A 759 4.61 -26.91 34.40
C LEU A 759 4.48 -28.24 33.66
N LEU A 760 3.29 -28.87 33.73
CA LEU A 760 2.95 -30.06 32.99
C LEU A 760 2.25 -29.68 31.70
N ILE A 761 2.77 -30.11 30.55
CA ILE A 761 2.25 -29.78 29.24
C ILE A 761 1.58 -31.03 28.66
N ASN A 762 0.24 -30.97 28.53
CA ASN A 762 -0.59 -32.11 28.15
C ASN A 762 -0.82 -32.17 26.64
N ASN A 763 -0.76 -31.01 25.96
CA ASN A 763 -0.95 -30.91 24.52
C ASN A 763 -0.09 -29.78 23.93
N THR A 764 0.58 -30.08 22.83
CA THR A 764 1.39 -29.14 22.10
C THR A 764 1.44 -29.52 20.62
N PRO A 765 1.34 -28.55 19.68
CA PRO A 765 1.35 -28.84 18.25
C PRO A 765 2.60 -29.59 17.79
N GLY A 766 2.39 -30.69 17.07
CA GLY A 766 3.45 -31.56 16.56
C GLY A 766 4.22 -32.34 17.63
N ASN A 767 3.65 -32.53 18.79
CA ASN A 767 4.25 -33.23 19.95
C ASN A 767 5.63 -32.68 20.33
N LEU A 768 5.82 -31.37 20.26
CA LEU A 768 7.06 -30.65 20.59
C LEU A 768 6.74 -29.45 21.48
N ALA A 769 7.04 -29.54 22.77
CA ALA A 769 6.97 -28.39 23.66
C ALA A 769 8.13 -27.44 23.38
N ARG A 770 7.80 -26.16 23.21
CA ARG A 770 8.75 -25.10 22.85
C ARG A 770 8.54 -23.92 23.77
N LEU A 771 9.53 -23.58 24.59
CA LEU A 771 9.45 -22.49 25.56
C LEU A 771 10.65 -21.57 25.41
N TRP A 772 10.40 -20.28 25.28
CA TRP A 772 11.44 -19.25 25.39
C TRP A 772 11.69 -18.89 26.85
N GLU A 773 10.61 -18.67 27.62
CA GLU A 773 10.72 -18.22 29.01
C GLU A 773 9.49 -18.64 29.81
N VAL A 774 9.70 -18.91 31.10
CA VAL A 774 8.64 -19.02 32.10
C VAL A 774 9.00 -18.11 33.28
N GLU A 775 8.10 -17.23 33.62
CA GLU A 775 8.29 -16.24 34.67
C GLU A 775 7.27 -16.47 35.80
N PHE A 776 7.73 -16.44 37.07
CA PHE A 776 6.86 -16.52 38.23
C PHE A 776 6.90 -15.22 39.03
N TYR A 777 5.75 -14.79 39.51
CA TYR A 777 5.60 -13.55 40.24
C TYR A 777 4.76 -13.68 41.50
N LYS A 778 5.09 -12.82 42.49
CA LYS A 778 4.23 -12.48 43.60
C LYS A 778 3.60 -11.12 43.32
N LEU A 779 2.33 -11.13 42.99
CA LEU A 779 1.54 -9.89 42.84
C LEU A 779 1.00 -9.45 44.21
N PRO A 780 0.78 -8.12 44.39
CA PRO A 780 0.16 -7.56 45.59
C PRO A 780 -1.18 -8.18 45.96
#